data_a664d89b2f2ed2b9ccd21a0fb00b3842
#
_entry.id   a664d89b2f2ed2b9ccd21a0fb00b3842
#
_cell.length_a   1.000
_cell.length_b   1.000
_cell.length_c   1.000
_cell.angle_alpha   90.00
_cell.angle_beta   90.00
_cell.angle_gamma   90.00
#
_symmetry.space_group_name_H-M   'P 1'
#
loop_
_entity.id
_entity.type
_entity.pdbx_description
1 polymer ?
#
loop_
_entity_poly.entity_id
_entity_poly.type
_entity_poly.pdbx_seq_one_letter_code
_entity_poly.pdbx_strand_id
1 'polypeptide(L)'
;MKTKPYLWAAMGMILVLAGCSRDNVPNDEERRIRFTVPGLFQAKVNTKATEVTSLNEFHVGCVKGTLGISEQEVWKTTFTSSGGETPIYVSDKYWPASDEGYKFFASNVPLNSSSTGYTISATTATDVVCAVLADPDYGTTNILSFEHIFSRLGNVTVEAFPGYTITGISITMTPKTGGTYNLRTKGWSAMATGGATAIANSAPGTKANDLYTVPGRYTLTASWTATDSGSNTVTYTNHTVEVDLEKGVVNNATITLGGNITVGVSLEGYVFNDYLQGLEPLTFEALGNGNILWKTNNAAWEKTIEYSKDGVNWTSVTSTVDGAAIPVSTGDKVYIRGNNATYGSSSNYCTFGGTVNYYVYGNMTDLLAPGHKYRLDDYCFKYLFNENTYVRSHPSKRIYLPSKILSLWCYYNMFGSCDNLTIPPVMDAIVVSQYCCDRMFYNCTSLQSTPVLEAPVMAFYCYNMMFYGCTSLSTVQPIKAKVLEQSCFSQMFQGCSHLTTAPELPVTLLAGNCYYQMFYGCSSLTATPALPATTVANSCYYRMFYGCINLVEAPSILPALKLANSCYTQMFYNCSKLAAAPELPAKILVTGCYNQMFQGCSALNYIKALFTTKPNTNYCLSWVSNVASSGTFVKADDATWNVSGNNGVPSGWTVYTESQWP
;
A
#
# COMPACT_ATOMS: atom_id res chain seq x y z
N MET A 1 30.22 14.37 12.60
CA MET A 1 28.92 14.36 13.30
C MET A 1 27.88 14.00 12.25
N LYS A 2 27.30 12.80 12.35
CA LYS A 2 26.34 12.31 11.36
C LYS A 2 24.96 12.85 11.72
N THR A 3 24.44 13.78 10.95
CA THR A 3 23.03 14.19 11.00
C THR A 3 22.17 13.11 10.37
N LYS A 4 21.27 12.52 11.14
CA LYS A 4 20.24 11.61 10.62
C LYS A 4 19.19 12.43 9.86
N PRO A 5 18.73 11.99 8.68
CA PRO A 5 17.60 12.61 8.02
C PRO A 5 16.32 12.26 8.79
N TYR A 6 15.52 13.27 9.11
CA TYR A 6 14.21 13.10 9.72
C TYR A 6 13.21 12.70 8.64
N LEU A 7 12.71 11.49 8.75
CA LEU A 7 11.59 10.97 7.97
C LEU A 7 10.29 11.56 8.56
N TRP A 8 9.67 12.48 7.86
CA TRP A 8 8.29 12.87 8.14
C TRP A 8 7.37 11.84 7.48
N ALA A 9 7.04 10.80 8.22
CA ALA A 9 5.92 9.96 7.87
C ALA A 9 4.63 10.75 8.11
N ALA A 10 3.65 10.65 7.21
CA ALA A 10 2.30 11.08 7.49
C ALA A 10 1.83 10.37 8.78
N MET A 11 1.87 11.07 9.90
CA MET A 11 1.46 10.51 11.19
C MET A 11 -0.03 10.72 11.33
N GLY A 12 -0.79 9.65 11.13
CA GLY A 12 -2.17 9.58 11.57
C GLY A 12 -2.23 9.67 13.10
N MET A 13 -3.04 10.59 13.60
CA MET A 13 -3.35 10.70 15.03
C MET A 13 -4.46 9.70 15.35
N ILE A 14 -4.23 8.83 16.32
CA ILE A 14 -5.16 7.75 16.69
C ILE A 14 -5.99 8.16 17.89
N LEU A 15 -7.30 8.16 17.75
CA LEU A 15 -8.28 8.46 18.80
C LEU A 15 -8.97 7.18 19.27
N VAL A 16 -8.96 6.95 20.58
CA VAL A 16 -9.54 5.75 21.19
C VAL A 16 -10.90 6.06 21.81
N LEU A 17 -11.96 5.39 21.36
CA LEU A 17 -13.28 5.45 21.98
C LEU A 17 -13.49 4.25 22.91
N ALA A 18 -13.81 4.49 24.17
CA ALA A 18 -14.22 3.45 25.09
C ALA A 18 -15.73 3.20 24.97
N GLY A 19 -16.12 2.03 24.51
CA GLY A 19 -17.53 1.63 24.43
C GLY A 19 -18.01 0.94 25.69
N CYS A 20 -19.30 1.12 26.01
CA CYS A 20 -19.96 0.47 27.13
C CYS A 20 -20.61 -0.86 26.71
N SER A 21 -20.52 -1.89 27.55
CA SER A 21 -21.21 -3.15 27.36
C SER A 21 -22.72 -3.05 27.69
N ARG A 22 -23.55 -3.89 27.06
CA ARG A 22 -25.01 -3.79 26.98
C ARG A 22 -25.79 -4.22 28.25
N ASP A 23 -25.16 -4.76 29.31
CA ASP A 23 -25.88 -5.48 30.36
C ASP A 23 -26.04 -4.79 31.71
N ASN A 24 -25.60 -3.56 31.86
CA ASN A 24 -25.96 -2.71 33.00
C ASN A 24 -26.42 -1.35 32.48
N VAL A 25 -27.55 -0.83 32.96
CA VAL A 25 -27.97 0.54 32.66
C VAL A 25 -26.85 1.46 33.18
N PRO A 26 -26.00 2.00 32.27
CA PRO A 26 -24.86 2.79 32.71
C PRO A 26 -25.34 4.12 33.30
N ASN A 27 -24.69 4.58 34.34
CA ASN A 27 -24.77 5.94 34.84
C ASN A 27 -24.56 6.92 33.68
N ASP A 28 -25.23 8.09 33.68
CA ASP A 28 -25.15 9.10 32.61
C ASP A 28 -23.70 9.51 32.23
N GLU A 29 -22.76 9.39 33.14
CA GLU A 29 -21.33 9.65 32.90
C GLU A 29 -20.67 8.61 31.98
N GLU A 30 -21.08 7.34 32.02
CA GLU A 30 -20.51 6.25 31.22
C GLU A 30 -21.02 6.24 29.77
N ARG A 31 -22.15 6.91 29.49
CA ARG A 31 -22.74 7.05 28.16
C ARG A 31 -22.16 8.22 27.35
N ARG A 32 -21.37 9.10 27.98
CA ARG A 32 -20.75 10.24 27.30
C ARG A 32 -19.70 9.77 26.32
N ILE A 33 -19.68 10.33 25.13
CA ILE A 33 -18.63 10.10 24.14
C ILE A 33 -17.35 10.72 24.66
N ARG A 34 -16.32 9.91 24.84
CA ARG A 34 -14.98 10.31 25.30
C ARG A 34 -13.95 9.93 24.25
N PHE A 35 -13.02 10.85 24.00
CA PHE A 35 -11.92 10.65 23.07
C PHE A 35 -10.59 10.76 23.78
N THR A 36 -9.63 9.87 23.49
CA THR A 36 -8.24 10.01 23.91
C THR A 36 -7.36 10.20 22.67
N VAL A 37 -6.42 11.13 22.75
CA VAL A 37 -5.45 11.42 21.69
C VAL A 37 -4.08 11.02 22.21
N PRO A 38 -3.45 9.95 21.69
CA PRO A 38 -2.06 9.64 22.01
C PRO A 38 -1.13 10.73 21.48
N GLY A 39 -0.16 11.13 22.27
CA GLY A 39 0.70 12.29 22.16
C GLY A 39 1.13 12.71 20.75
N LEU A 40 0.97 13.98 20.47
CA LEU A 40 1.55 14.69 19.34
C LEU A 40 3.04 14.89 19.56
N PHE A 41 3.86 14.53 18.58
CA PHE A 41 5.31 14.68 18.68
C PHE A 41 5.74 16.15 18.54
N GLN A 42 6.63 16.55 19.43
CA GLN A 42 7.32 17.84 19.35
C GLN A 42 8.38 17.80 18.25
N ALA A 43 8.18 18.57 17.19
CA ALA A 43 9.26 19.03 16.34
C ALA A 43 9.31 20.56 16.41
N LYS A 44 10.35 21.10 17.02
CA LYS A 44 10.63 22.53 16.96
C LYS A 44 11.09 22.88 15.55
N VAL A 45 10.27 23.62 14.81
CA VAL A 45 10.72 24.40 13.66
C VAL A 45 10.10 25.79 13.76
N ASN A 46 10.94 26.79 13.70
CA ASN A 46 10.56 28.20 13.72
C ASN A 46 9.74 28.54 12.48
N THR A 47 8.48 28.92 12.60
CA THR A 47 7.86 30.15 12.14
C THR A 47 6.66 30.22 11.25
N LYS A 48 5.85 31.13 11.36
CA LYS A 48 4.77 31.88 10.66
C LYS A 48 3.43 31.19 10.38
N ALA A 49 3.31 29.89 10.21
CA ALA A 49 2.05 29.17 10.40
C ALA A 49 2.24 28.25 11.61
N THR A 50 1.34 28.30 12.58
CA THR A 50 1.41 27.45 13.76
C THR A 50 1.01 26.04 13.32
N GLU A 51 1.99 25.15 13.20
CA GLU A 51 1.74 23.73 12.95
C GLU A 51 0.93 23.16 14.11
N VAL A 52 -0.13 22.39 13.81
CA VAL A 52 -0.94 21.76 14.86
C VAL A 52 -0.15 20.61 15.47
N THR A 53 0.46 20.87 16.61
CA THR A 53 1.23 19.90 17.40
C THR A 53 0.41 19.32 18.55
N SER A 54 -0.70 19.97 18.93
CA SER A 54 -1.68 19.48 19.90
C SER A 54 -3.06 20.02 19.57
N LEU A 55 -4.09 19.25 19.86
CA LEU A 55 -5.48 19.71 19.76
C LEU A 55 -5.99 20.01 21.17
N ASN A 56 -6.28 21.28 21.47
CA ASN A 56 -6.99 21.65 22.69
C ASN A 56 -8.49 21.43 22.54
N GLU A 57 -8.98 21.60 21.32
CA GLU A 57 -10.37 21.34 20.92
C GLU A 57 -10.45 20.92 19.45
N PHE A 58 -11.51 20.20 19.07
CA PHE A 58 -11.86 19.93 17.68
C PHE A 58 -13.36 19.79 17.52
N HIS A 59 -13.83 20.06 16.30
CA HIS A 59 -15.23 20.00 15.94
C HIS A 59 -15.56 18.60 15.37
N VAL A 60 -16.67 18.02 15.82
CA VAL A 60 -17.14 16.71 15.33
C VAL A 60 -18.57 16.84 14.82
N GLY A 61 -18.80 16.30 13.65
CA GLY A 61 -20.12 16.08 13.09
C GLY A 61 -20.45 14.60 13.01
N CYS A 62 -21.65 14.23 13.40
CA CYS A 62 -22.17 12.87 13.31
C CYS A 62 -23.30 12.83 12.28
N VAL A 63 -23.24 11.92 11.34
CA VAL A 63 -24.31 11.62 10.37
C VAL A 63 -24.77 10.18 10.49
N LYS A 64 -26.03 9.91 10.11
CA LYS A 64 -26.60 8.56 9.99
C LYS A 64 -27.09 8.34 8.55
N GLY A 65 -26.83 7.16 7.98
CA GLY A 65 -27.34 6.74 6.68
C GLY A 65 -26.37 5.94 5.84
N THR A 66 -26.88 5.37 4.76
CA THR A 66 -26.07 4.60 3.79
C THR A 66 -25.33 5.57 2.85
N LEU A 67 -24.04 5.28 2.61
CA LEU A 67 -23.15 6.06 1.72
C LEU A 67 -23.85 6.42 0.39
N GLY A 68 -24.09 7.70 0.19
CA GLY A 68 -24.48 8.25 -1.12
C GLY A 68 -25.97 8.49 -1.34
N ILE A 69 -26.89 8.03 -0.48
CA ILE A 69 -28.33 8.08 -0.80
C ILE A 69 -29.18 8.84 0.24
N SER A 70 -28.83 8.84 1.53
CA SER A 70 -29.72 9.44 2.56
C SER A 70 -29.01 9.73 3.88
N GLU A 71 -27.85 10.38 3.86
CA GLU A 71 -27.20 10.79 5.10
C GLU A 71 -27.90 12.02 5.70
N GLN A 72 -28.28 11.91 6.98
CA GLN A 72 -28.83 13.01 7.74
C GLN A 72 -27.90 13.37 8.89
N GLU A 73 -27.64 14.67 9.09
CA GLU A 73 -26.94 15.16 10.26
C GLU A 73 -27.71 14.77 11.51
N VAL A 74 -27.05 14.10 12.46
CA VAL A 74 -27.61 13.77 13.76
C VAL A 74 -27.29 14.87 14.76
N TRP A 75 -26.03 15.29 14.80
CA TRP A 75 -25.56 16.41 15.61
C TRP A 75 -24.18 16.87 15.17
N LYS A 76 -23.82 18.08 15.61
CA LYS A 76 -22.49 18.68 15.47
C LYS A 76 -22.12 19.35 16.79
N THR A 77 -20.89 19.16 17.25
CA THR A 77 -20.43 19.72 18.53
C THR A 77 -18.91 19.89 18.54
N THR A 78 -18.41 20.54 19.58
CA THR A 78 -16.98 20.71 19.84
C THR A 78 -16.56 19.82 21.01
N PHE A 79 -15.44 19.15 20.86
CA PHE A 79 -14.80 18.39 21.94
C PHE A 79 -13.61 19.16 22.45
N THR A 80 -13.48 19.27 23.78
CA THR A 80 -12.38 19.96 24.44
C THR A 80 -11.53 18.98 25.25
N SER A 81 -10.22 19.24 25.30
CA SER A 81 -9.26 18.40 26.03
C SER A 81 -9.42 18.57 27.55
N SER A 82 -9.35 17.46 28.27
CA SER A 82 -9.24 17.45 29.74
C SER A 82 -7.80 17.73 30.27
N GLY A 83 -6.82 17.83 29.35
CA GLY A 83 -5.40 17.96 29.69
C GLY A 83 -4.73 16.63 30.06
N GLY A 84 -3.40 16.61 30.14
CA GLY A 84 -2.59 15.42 30.47
C GLY A 84 -1.75 14.90 29.31
N GLU A 85 -0.90 13.89 29.56
CA GLU A 85 -0.04 13.26 28.52
C GLU A 85 -0.84 12.53 27.44
N THR A 86 -2.00 12.01 27.79
CA THR A 86 -3.00 11.45 26.87
C THR A 86 -4.34 12.16 27.11
N PRO A 87 -4.58 13.31 26.47
CA PRO A 87 -5.78 14.09 26.73
C PRO A 87 -7.05 13.32 26.34
N ILE A 88 -8.03 13.37 27.23
CA ILE A 88 -9.38 12.86 26.98
C ILE A 88 -10.25 14.02 26.55
N TYR A 89 -10.94 13.88 25.44
CA TYR A 89 -11.89 14.86 24.92
C TYR A 89 -13.30 14.46 25.30
N VAL A 90 -14.06 15.39 25.88
CA VAL A 90 -15.41 15.12 26.38
C VAL A 90 -16.39 16.11 25.76
N SER A 91 -17.57 15.63 25.39
CA SER A 91 -18.67 16.49 24.96
C SER A 91 -19.94 16.17 25.75
N ASP A 92 -21.00 16.94 25.49
CA ASP A 92 -22.37 16.72 25.99
C ASP A 92 -23.13 15.65 25.21
N LYS A 93 -22.51 15.00 24.22
CA LYS A 93 -23.16 14.02 23.32
C LYS A 93 -23.00 12.59 23.83
N TYR A 94 -24.01 11.80 23.57
CA TYR A 94 -24.12 10.38 23.95
C TYR A 94 -24.21 9.51 22.72
N TRP A 95 -23.76 8.26 22.85
CA TRP A 95 -23.91 7.28 21.80
C TRP A 95 -25.40 7.09 21.44
N PRO A 96 -25.74 7.08 20.14
CA PRO A 96 -27.10 6.75 19.70
C PRO A 96 -27.50 5.34 20.15
N ALA A 97 -28.81 5.09 20.26
CA ALA A 97 -29.34 3.84 20.83
C ALA A 97 -29.21 2.59 19.92
N SER A 98 -28.72 2.74 18.67
CA SER A 98 -28.53 1.65 17.69
C SER A 98 -27.21 1.83 16.95
N ASP A 99 -26.60 0.71 16.56
CA ASP A 99 -25.24 0.58 16.01
C ASP A 99 -25.16 0.62 14.49
N GLU A 100 -26.19 1.02 13.76
CA GLU A 100 -26.19 0.97 12.30
C GLU A 100 -26.02 2.36 11.65
N GLY A 101 -25.01 2.47 10.76
CA GLY A 101 -24.89 3.53 9.78
C GLY A 101 -24.49 4.91 10.30
N TYR A 102 -23.79 5.00 11.45
CA TYR A 102 -23.24 6.27 11.92
C TYR A 102 -21.82 6.49 11.38
N LYS A 103 -21.49 7.78 11.10
CA LYS A 103 -20.17 8.22 10.69
C LYS A 103 -19.82 9.51 11.40
N PHE A 104 -18.53 9.66 11.70
CA PHE A 104 -17.99 10.85 12.34
C PHE A 104 -17.01 11.57 11.42
N PHE A 105 -17.14 12.88 11.37
CA PHE A 105 -16.23 13.78 10.68
C PHE A 105 -15.66 14.75 11.71
N ALA A 106 -14.35 14.91 11.73
CA ALA A 106 -13.67 15.75 12.71
C ALA A 106 -12.69 16.72 12.06
N SER A 107 -12.54 17.93 12.62
CA SER A 107 -11.57 18.93 12.19
C SER A 107 -11.21 19.89 13.32
N ASN A 108 -10.00 20.45 13.30
CA ASN A 108 -9.58 21.54 14.20
C ASN A 108 -10.19 22.92 13.80
N VAL A 109 -10.91 22.98 12.70
CA VAL A 109 -11.68 24.17 12.28
C VAL A 109 -13.16 23.83 12.18
N PRO A 110 -14.08 24.83 12.27
CA PRO A 110 -15.51 24.58 12.25
C PRO A 110 -16.00 23.85 11.01
N LEU A 111 -16.89 22.88 11.21
CA LEU A 111 -17.53 22.09 10.15
C LEU A 111 -18.75 22.83 9.59
N ASN A 112 -18.89 22.85 8.27
CA ASN A 112 -20.10 23.29 7.56
C ASN A 112 -20.86 22.06 7.05
N SER A 113 -22.16 21.98 7.37
CA SER A 113 -23.03 20.92 6.86
C SER A 113 -23.26 21.06 5.37
N SER A 114 -23.23 19.96 4.63
CA SER A 114 -23.51 19.94 3.19
C SER A 114 -24.34 18.70 2.83
N SER A 115 -24.92 18.68 1.63
CA SER A 115 -25.71 17.53 1.12
C SER A 115 -24.88 16.25 0.94
N THR A 116 -23.56 16.36 1.01
CA THR A 116 -22.61 15.26 0.82
C THR A 116 -21.74 14.99 2.06
N GLY A 117 -22.19 15.38 3.26
CA GLY A 117 -21.45 15.27 4.52
C GLY A 117 -20.99 16.63 5.03
N TYR A 118 -19.76 16.74 5.52
CA TYR A 118 -19.21 17.98 6.05
C TYR A 118 -18.13 18.57 5.14
N THR A 119 -18.12 19.89 5.07
CA THR A 119 -17.07 20.68 4.43
C THR A 119 -16.44 21.63 5.42
N ILE A 120 -15.23 22.08 5.14
CA ILE A 120 -14.56 23.16 5.86
C ILE A 120 -14.09 24.23 4.89
N SER A 121 -14.15 25.48 5.33
CA SER A 121 -13.46 26.58 4.65
C SER A 121 -12.08 26.70 5.26
N ALA A 122 -11.04 26.41 4.47
CA ALA A 122 -9.67 26.39 4.94
C ALA A 122 -8.79 27.35 4.14
N THR A 123 -7.86 27.99 4.84
CA THR A 123 -6.84 28.86 4.24
C THR A 123 -5.46 28.41 4.69
N THR A 124 -4.44 28.67 3.88
CA THR A 124 -3.04 28.36 4.21
C THR A 124 -2.44 29.22 5.35
N ALA A 125 -3.22 30.14 5.93
CA ALA A 125 -2.82 30.92 7.11
C ALA A 125 -2.81 30.10 8.39
N THR A 126 -3.55 28.98 8.42
CA THR A 126 -3.62 28.06 9.58
C THR A 126 -3.46 26.62 9.08
N ASP A 127 -2.72 25.82 9.83
CA ASP A 127 -2.64 24.39 9.55
C ASP A 127 -3.97 23.71 9.92
N VAL A 128 -4.51 22.91 9.03
CA VAL A 128 -5.80 22.25 9.19
C VAL A 128 -5.64 20.74 9.14
N VAL A 129 -6.19 20.08 10.16
CA VAL A 129 -6.23 18.62 10.25
C VAL A 129 -7.67 18.11 10.27
N CYS A 130 -7.91 17.01 9.60
CA CYS A 130 -9.23 16.39 9.49
C CYS A 130 -9.15 14.88 9.70
N ALA A 131 -10.23 14.30 10.23
CA ALA A 131 -10.41 12.86 10.33
C ALA A 131 -11.82 12.45 9.91
N VAL A 132 -11.94 11.23 9.39
CA VAL A 132 -13.22 10.58 9.07
C VAL A 132 -13.20 9.19 9.66
N LEU A 133 -14.23 8.85 10.43
CA LEU A 133 -14.48 7.51 10.92
C LEU A 133 -15.77 6.99 10.27
N ALA A 134 -15.64 6.08 9.33
CA ALA A 134 -16.72 5.33 8.74
C ALA A 134 -16.93 4.03 9.53
N ASP A 135 -18.18 3.72 9.87
CA ASP A 135 -18.56 2.49 10.58
C ASP A 135 -17.87 2.31 11.95
N PRO A 136 -18.20 3.18 12.94
CA PRO A 136 -17.70 3.00 14.31
C PRO A 136 -18.26 1.71 14.92
N ASP A 137 -17.40 0.90 15.51
CA ASP A 137 -17.82 -0.31 16.21
C ASP A 137 -18.33 0.03 17.62
N TYR A 138 -19.56 -0.28 17.91
CA TYR A 138 -20.15 -0.15 19.24
C TYR A 138 -19.46 -1.09 20.24
N GLY A 139 -18.97 -0.54 21.33
CA GLY A 139 -18.38 -1.33 22.41
C GLY A 139 -16.91 -1.65 22.25
N THR A 140 -16.24 -1.16 21.21
CA THR A 140 -14.80 -1.26 21.03
C THR A 140 -14.13 0.11 21.02
N THR A 141 -12.82 0.12 21.14
CA THR A 141 -12.02 1.34 21.01
C THR A 141 -11.97 1.78 19.54
N ASN A 142 -12.67 2.82 19.21
CA ASN A 142 -12.66 3.43 17.87
C ASN A 142 -11.54 4.46 17.75
N ILE A 143 -10.89 4.49 16.60
CA ILE A 143 -9.68 5.30 16.36
C ILE A 143 -9.97 6.32 15.28
N LEU A 144 -9.87 7.63 15.59
CA LEU A 144 -9.87 8.72 14.61
C LEU A 144 -8.43 9.07 14.23
N SER A 145 -8.08 8.92 12.96
CA SER A 145 -6.79 9.35 12.42
C SER A 145 -6.92 10.73 11.78
N PHE A 146 -6.24 11.73 12.34
CA PHE A 146 -6.21 13.07 11.79
C PHE A 146 -5.08 13.20 10.76
N GLU A 147 -5.40 13.80 9.61
CA GLU A 147 -4.47 14.06 8.52
C GLU A 147 -4.40 15.56 8.24
N HIS A 148 -3.20 16.11 8.01
CA HIS A 148 -3.05 17.46 7.46
C HIS A 148 -3.60 17.51 6.04
N ILE A 149 -4.38 18.54 5.71
CA ILE A 149 -5.04 18.65 4.40
C ILE A 149 -4.28 19.53 3.41
N PHE A 150 -3.32 20.32 3.88
CA PHE A 150 -2.42 21.12 3.03
C PHE A 150 -1.12 20.39 2.74
N SER A 151 -0.46 20.80 1.66
CA SER A 151 0.96 20.52 1.39
C SER A 151 1.80 21.69 1.85
N ARG A 152 3.05 21.43 2.23
CA ARG A 152 4.02 22.46 2.58
C ARG A 152 5.24 22.35 1.69
N LEU A 153 5.63 23.43 1.03
CA LEU A 153 6.93 23.58 0.42
C LEU A 153 7.89 24.15 1.47
N GLY A 154 8.87 23.34 1.87
CA GLY A 154 9.89 23.70 2.85
C GLY A 154 11.11 24.35 2.21
N ASN A 155 12.29 23.74 2.38
CA ASN A 155 13.53 24.24 1.79
C ASN A 155 13.57 24.00 0.28
N VAL A 156 13.99 25.01 -0.48
CA VAL A 156 14.33 24.87 -1.90
C VAL A 156 15.82 25.13 -2.06
N THR A 157 16.56 24.12 -2.49
CA THR A 157 18.00 24.21 -2.79
C THR A 157 18.19 24.30 -4.30
N VAL A 158 18.98 25.27 -4.76
CA VAL A 158 19.35 25.38 -6.17
C VAL A 158 20.83 25.04 -6.30
N GLU A 159 21.14 24.12 -7.20
CA GLU A 159 22.48 23.64 -7.50
C GLU A 159 22.84 23.89 -8.97
N ALA A 160 24.12 24.09 -9.21
CA ALA A 160 24.63 24.13 -10.58
C ALA A 160 24.93 22.70 -11.07
N PHE A 161 24.58 22.42 -12.31
CA PHE A 161 25.04 21.20 -12.97
C PHE A 161 26.59 21.21 -13.09
N PRO A 162 27.26 20.06 -12.88
CA PRO A 162 28.74 20.00 -12.98
C PRO A 162 29.27 20.61 -14.27
N GLY A 163 30.26 21.50 -14.15
CA GLY A 163 30.88 22.22 -15.28
C GLY A 163 30.20 23.54 -15.65
N TYR A 164 29.18 23.96 -14.91
CA TYR A 164 28.53 25.27 -15.12
C TYR A 164 28.60 26.15 -13.87
N THR A 165 28.72 27.46 -14.13
CA THR A 165 28.46 28.51 -13.13
C THR A 165 27.08 29.09 -13.38
N ILE A 166 26.22 29.14 -12.37
CA ILE A 166 24.85 29.62 -12.50
C ILE A 166 24.68 30.93 -11.75
N THR A 167 24.06 31.92 -12.40
CA THR A 167 23.75 33.24 -11.82
C THR A 167 22.37 33.72 -12.27
N GLY A 168 21.88 34.82 -11.67
CA GLY A 168 20.62 35.43 -12.07
C GLY A 168 19.40 34.53 -11.91
N ILE A 169 19.41 33.68 -10.91
CA ILE A 169 18.35 32.70 -10.67
C ILE A 169 17.07 33.42 -10.25
N SER A 170 15.98 33.09 -10.91
CA SER A 170 14.61 33.43 -10.50
C SER A 170 13.71 32.23 -10.68
N ILE A 171 13.19 31.68 -9.59
CA ILE A 171 12.24 30.57 -9.64
C ILE A 171 10.99 30.95 -8.85
N THR A 172 9.84 30.86 -9.50
CA THR A 172 8.55 31.24 -8.92
C THR A 172 7.54 30.11 -9.01
N MET A 173 6.62 30.08 -8.06
CA MET A 173 5.45 29.21 -8.02
C MET A 173 4.21 30.04 -7.68
N THR A 174 3.06 29.72 -8.27
CA THR A 174 1.77 30.33 -7.92
C THR A 174 0.99 29.36 -7.02
N PRO A 175 0.98 29.56 -5.69
CA PRO A 175 0.33 28.65 -4.77
C PRO A 175 -1.20 28.81 -4.80
N LYS A 176 -1.92 27.75 -4.47
CA LYS A 176 -3.34 27.81 -4.11
C LYS A 176 -3.45 28.01 -2.59
N THR A 177 -4.04 29.13 -2.18
CA THR A 177 -3.99 29.61 -0.79
C THR A 177 -5.14 29.15 0.09
N GLY A 178 -6.01 28.26 -0.39
CA GLY A 178 -7.13 27.72 0.35
C GLY A 178 -8.31 27.35 -0.53
N GLY A 179 -9.44 27.09 0.09
CA GLY A 179 -10.69 26.72 -0.59
C GLY A 179 -11.65 26.00 0.34
N THR A 180 -12.62 25.30 -0.24
CA THR A 180 -13.55 24.44 0.46
C THR A 180 -13.09 22.99 0.33
N TYR A 181 -12.79 22.34 1.45
CA TYR A 181 -12.41 20.93 1.51
C TYR A 181 -13.61 20.09 1.96
N ASN A 182 -13.96 19.07 1.18
CA ASN A 182 -14.99 18.11 1.54
C ASN A 182 -14.35 16.91 2.26
N LEU A 183 -14.71 16.69 3.52
CA LEU A 183 -14.10 15.67 4.37
C LEU A 183 -14.39 14.25 3.85
N ARG A 184 -15.52 14.04 3.20
CA ARG A 184 -15.94 12.73 2.69
C ARG A 184 -15.22 12.34 1.40
N THR A 185 -15.24 13.24 0.41
CA THR A 185 -14.61 12.99 -0.89
C THR A 185 -13.11 13.23 -0.85
N LYS A 186 -12.61 13.81 0.26
CA LYS A 186 -11.22 14.27 0.42
C LYS A 186 -10.78 15.22 -0.70
N GLY A 187 -11.74 15.94 -1.28
CA GLY A 187 -11.56 16.80 -2.44
C GLY A 187 -11.68 18.28 -2.12
N TRP A 188 -11.00 19.10 -2.90
CA TRP A 188 -11.03 20.54 -2.83
C TRP A 188 -11.93 21.16 -3.90
N SER A 189 -12.61 22.27 -3.55
CA SER A 189 -13.39 23.10 -4.48
C SER A 189 -13.25 24.58 -4.12
N ALA A 190 -13.70 25.46 -5.01
CA ALA A 190 -13.64 26.92 -4.82
C ALA A 190 -12.24 27.39 -4.37
N MET A 191 -11.18 26.88 -5.00
CA MET A 191 -9.80 27.16 -4.62
C MET A 191 -9.40 28.59 -4.95
N ALA A 192 -8.88 29.30 -3.95
CA ALA A 192 -8.24 30.62 -4.11
C ALA A 192 -6.80 30.45 -4.59
N THR A 193 -6.38 31.29 -5.54
CA THR A 193 -5.02 31.34 -6.08
C THR A 193 -4.28 32.56 -5.53
N GLY A 194 -3.07 32.35 -5.03
CA GLY A 194 -2.19 33.42 -4.57
C GLY A 194 -1.45 34.10 -5.72
N GLY A 195 -0.65 35.08 -5.40
CA GLY A 195 0.30 35.68 -6.36
C GLY A 195 1.51 34.77 -6.61
N ALA A 196 2.23 34.99 -7.72
CA ALA A 196 3.49 34.31 -8.00
C ALA A 196 4.49 34.58 -6.86
N THR A 197 4.99 33.54 -6.25
CA THR A 197 5.88 33.59 -5.07
C THR A 197 7.27 33.10 -5.46
N ALA A 198 8.31 33.91 -5.18
CA ALA A 198 9.69 33.50 -5.37
C ALA A 198 10.09 32.43 -4.36
N ILE A 199 10.51 31.25 -4.84
CA ILE A 199 10.83 30.08 -4.00
C ILE A 199 12.34 29.76 -3.95
N ALA A 200 13.19 30.49 -4.69
CA ALA A 200 14.64 30.32 -4.70
C ALA A 200 15.38 31.64 -4.46
N ASN A 201 16.65 31.52 -4.05
CA ASN A 201 17.57 32.66 -4.01
C ASN A 201 18.02 33.07 -5.42
N SER A 202 18.60 34.26 -5.57
CA SER A 202 19.13 34.75 -6.84
C SER A 202 20.48 34.11 -7.29
N ALA A 203 21.07 33.28 -6.44
CA ALA A 203 22.27 32.49 -6.66
C ALA A 203 22.06 31.05 -6.12
N PRO A 204 22.92 30.06 -6.53
CA PRO A 204 22.87 28.72 -5.97
C PRO A 204 22.92 28.73 -4.44
N GLY A 205 22.14 27.82 -3.83
CA GLY A 205 22.01 27.72 -2.39
C GLY A 205 20.58 27.36 -1.97
N THR A 206 20.37 27.27 -0.65
CA THR A 206 19.09 26.87 -0.07
C THR A 206 18.30 28.08 0.44
N LYS A 207 17.02 28.12 0.08
CA LYS A 207 16.03 29.06 0.63
C LYS A 207 14.94 28.29 1.38
N ALA A 208 14.70 28.68 2.63
CA ALA A 208 13.56 28.18 3.39
C ALA A 208 12.29 28.96 2.98
N ASN A 209 11.22 28.25 2.62
CA ASN A 209 10.01 28.87 2.10
C ASN A 209 8.82 28.77 3.06
N ASP A 210 8.64 27.70 3.82
CA ASP A 210 7.47 27.47 4.68
C ASP A 210 6.12 27.81 3.98
N LEU A 211 6.01 27.45 2.70
CA LEU A 211 4.88 27.82 1.87
C LEU A 211 3.81 26.72 1.91
N TYR A 212 2.69 26.98 2.55
CA TYR A 212 1.54 26.09 2.51
C TYR A 212 0.73 26.31 1.23
N THR A 213 0.21 25.21 0.67
CA THR A 213 -0.62 25.24 -0.52
C THR A 213 -1.58 24.07 -0.54
N VAL A 214 -2.67 24.16 -1.30
CA VAL A 214 -3.57 23.03 -1.56
C VAL A 214 -2.77 21.94 -2.29
N PRO A 215 -2.89 20.65 -1.91
CA PRO A 215 -2.22 19.56 -2.61
C PRO A 215 -2.52 19.54 -4.11
N GLY A 216 -1.54 19.19 -4.94
CA GLY A 216 -1.73 19.05 -6.37
C GLY A 216 -0.51 19.42 -7.20
N ARG A 217 -0.72 19.48 -8.50
CA ARG A 217 0.30 19.80 -9.48
C ARG A 217 0.49 21.31 -9.60
N TYR A 218 1.74 21.74 -9.60
CA TYR A 218 2.18 23.13 -9.72
C TYR A 218 3.25 23.29 -10.79
N THR A 219 3.18 24.38 -11.53
CA THR A 219 4.21 24.76 -12.47
C THR A 219 5.20 25.69 -11.78
N LEU A 220 6.47 25.30 -11.72
CA LEU A 220 7.58 26.19 -11.37
C LEU A 220 8.05 26.87 -12.64
N THR A 221 8.22 28.19 -12.59
CA THR A 221 8.80 28.99 -13.70
C THR A 221 10.18 29.43 -13.29
N ALA A 222 11.20 29.00 -14.04
CA ALA A 222 12.61 29.26 -13.77
C ALA A 222 13.29 30.09 -14.88
N SER A 223 14.11 31.03 -14.45
CA SER A 223 15.03 31.80 -15.34
C SER A 223 16.39 31.83 -14.68
N TRP A 224 17.46 31.65 -15.46
CA TRP A 224 18.85 31.68 -14.99
C TRP A 224 19.83 31.96 -16.11
N THR A 225 21.07 32.27 -15.74
CA THR A 225 22.19 32.39 -16.67
C THR A 225 23.24 31.33 -16.35
N ALA A 226 23.62 30.53 -17.33
CA ALA A 226 24.64 29.48 -17.21
C ALA A 226 25.88 29.84 -17.99
N THR A 227 27.05 29.69 -17.37
CA THR A 227 28.37 29.87 -18.01
C THR A 227 29.11 28.53 -17.91
N ASP A 228 29.58 28.02 -19.05
CA ASP A 228 30.36 26.77 -19.11
C ASP A 228 31.86 27.01 -18.79
N SER A 229 32.63 25.93 -18.71
CA SER A 229 34.09 25.98 -18.48
C SER A 229 34.88 26.68 -19.61
N GLY A 230 34.29 26.87 -20.78
CA GLY A 230 34.81 27.61 -21.90
C GLY A 230 34.44 29.10 -21.86
N SER A 231 33.82 29.61 -20.80
CA SER A 231 33.29 30.95 -20.64
C SER A 231 32.14 31.32 -21.59
N ASN A 232 31.50 30.35 -22.23
CA ASN A 232 30.31 30.62 -23.01
C ASN A 232 29.12 30.80 -22.07
N THR A 233 28.40 31.90 -22.22
CA THR A 233 27.28 32.27 -21.34
C THR A 233 25.97 32.26 -22.11
N VAL A 234 24.96 31.57 -21.56
CA VAL A 234 23.61 31.50 -22.11
C VAL A 234 22.60 31.85 -21.03
N THR A 235 21.64 32.71 -21.36
CA THR A 235 20.53 33.06 -20.46
C THR A 235 19.26 32.31 -20.87
N TYR A 236 18.67 31.63 -19.91
CA TYR A 236 17.43 30.88 -20.03
C TYR A 236 16.30 31.66 -19.34
N THR A 237 15.16 31.82 -20.00
CA THR A 237 14.05 32.60 -19.47
C THR A 237 12.75 31.82 -19.53
N ASN A 238 11.97 31.86 -18.43
CA ASN A 238 10.62 31.28 -18.33
C ASN A 238 10.52 29.78 -18.67
N HIS A 239 11.54 29.01 -18.33
CA HIS A 239 11.46 27.57 -18.41
C HIS A 239 10.55 27.05 -17.33
N THR A 240 9.66 26.12 -17.69
CA THR A 240 8.68 25.56 -16.77
C THR A 240 8.99 24.11 -16.44
N VAL A 241 8.78 23.73 -15.18
CA VAL A 241 8.81 22.36 -14.71
C VAL A 241 7.64 22.12 -13.79
N GLU A 242 7.04 20.94 -13.85
CA GLU A 242 5.92 20.59 -13.01
C GLU A 242 6.37 19.83 -11.77
N VAL A 243 5.74 20.14 -10.63
CA VAL A 243 5.95 19.46 -9.35
C VAL A 243 4.60 19.08 -8.76
N ASP A 244 4.51 17.88 -8.21
CA ASP A 244 3.33 17.43 -7.49
C ASP A 244 3.58 17.57 -5.99
N LEU A 245 2.78 18.40 -5.31
CA LEU A 245 2.84 18.60 -3.87
C LEU A 245 1.72 17.79 -3.20
N GLU A 246 2.11 16.86 -2.33
CA GLU A 246 1.20 15.91 -1.70
C GLU A 246 0.59 16.43 -0.40
N LYS A 247 -0.61 15.95 -0.11
CA LYS A 247 -1.35 16.25 1.11
C LYS A 247 -0.60 15.76 2.35
N GLY A 248 -0.45 16.65 3.35
CA GLY A 248 0.14 16.31 4.64
C GLY A 248 1.66 16.12 4.63
N VAL A 249 2.35 16.53 3.57
CA VAL A 249 3.80 16.35 3.42
C VAL A 249 4.52 17.68 3.38
N VAL A 250 5.66 17.77 4.07
CA VAL A 250 6.64 18.84 3.86
C VAL A 250 7.54 18.44 2.71
N ASN A 251 7.51 19.21 1.62
CA ASN A 251 8.30 18.95 0.43
C ASN A 251 9.51 19.89 0.44
N ASN A 252 10.73 19.36 0.53
CA ASN A 252 11.95 20.10 0.24
C ASN A 252 12.35 19.83 -1.21
N ALA A 253 12.73 20.83 -1.96
CA ALA A 253 13.08 20.68 -3.37
C ALA A 253 14.55 20.96 -3.61
N THR A 254 15.21 20.13 -4.42
CA THR A 254 16.52 20.45 -5.02
C THR A 254 16.33 20.67 -6.51
N ILE A 255 16.74 21.84 -7.02
CA ILE A 255 16.60 22.24 -8.40
C ILE A 255 17.99 22.36 -8.99
N THR A 256 18.32 21.54 -9.99
CA THR A 256 19.61 21.57 -10.68
C THR A 256 19.46 22.30 -11.99
N LEU A 257 20.29 23.32 -12.20
CA LEU A 257 20.30 24.17 -13.39
C LEU A 257 21.60 23.99 -14.17
N GLY A 258 21.51 23.92 -15.51
CA GLY A 258 22.68 23.74 -16.39
C GLY A 258 22.55 24.44 -17.71
N GLY A 259 23.48 24.17 -18.61
CA GLY A 259 23.60 24.81 -19.94
C GLY A 259 22.83 24.16 -21.08
N ASN A 260 22.22 23.00 -20.86
CA ASN A 260 21.20 22.42 -21.74
C ASN A 260 19.90 22.36 -20.97
N ILE A 261 18.77 22.60 -21.62
CA ILE A 261 17.43 22.73 -21.03
C ILE A 261 17.09 21.50 -20.10
N THR A 262 17.76 21.44 -18.95
CA THR A 262 17.50 20.39 -17.95
C THR A 262 17.28 21.10 -16.64
N VAL A 263 16.01 21.38 -16.33
CA VAL A 263 15.59 21.74 -14.99
C VAL A 263 15.25 20.41 -14.31
N GLY A 264 16.18 19.90 -13.52
CA GLY A 264 15.91 18.78 -12.61
C GLY A 264 15.28 19.33 -11.33
N VAL A 265 14.12 18.84 -10.93
CA VAL A 265 13.56 19.11 -9.60
C VAL A 265 13.49 17.81 -8.84
N SER A 266 14.15 17.77 -7.69
CA SER A 266 13.92 16.72 -6.69
C SER A 266 13.19 17.31 -5.49
N LEU A 267 12.22 16.59 -4.95
CA LEU A 267 11.54 16.94 -3.71
C LEU A 267 12.10 16.07 -2.58
N GLU A 268 12.72 16.68 -1.57
CA GLU A 268 13.09 15.98 -0.32
C GLU A 268 11.87 15.81 0.59
N GLY A 269 11.68 14.69 0.94
CA GLY A 269 10.58 13.88 1.45
C GLY A 269 10.50 12.76 0.44
N TYR A 270 10.99 13.04 -0.77
CA TYR A 270 11.10 12.13 -1.87
C TYR A 270 12.36 12.48 -2.67
N VAL A 271 13.48 11.86 -2.31
CA VAL A 271 14.76 11.98 -3.01
C VAL A 271 14.62 11.32 -4.38
N PHE A 272 14.13 12.04 -5.37
CA PHE A 272 13.98 11.50 -6.71
C PHE A 272 15.28 11.56 -7.51
N ASN A 273 16.11 12.59 -7.33
CA ASN A 273 17.33 12.76 -8.13
C ASN A 273 18.59 12.10 -7.53
N ASP A 274 18.77 12.06 -6.20
CA ASP A 274 19.91 11.34 -5.60
C ASP A 274 19.81 9.83 -5.77
N TYR A 275 18.58 9.30 -5.84
CA TYR A 275 18.33 7.89 -6.07
C TYR A 275 18.46 7.50 -7.56
N LEU A 276 18.14 8.40 -8.47
CA LEU A 276 18.31 8.20 -9.92
C LEU A 276 19.71 8.58 -10.40
N GLN A 277 20.42 9.48 -9.70
CA GLN A 277 21.84 9.75 -9.94
C GLN A 277 22.65 8.54 -9.46
N GLY A 278 22.99 7.65 -10.36
CA GLY A 278 23.75 6.43 -10.08
C GLY A 278 23.03 5.16 -10.46
N LEU A 279 21.73 5.22 -10.79
CA LEU A 279 21.09 4.09 -11.45
C LEU A 279 21.63 3.97 -12.89
N GLU A 280 22.03 2.77 -13.26
CA GLU A 280 22.33 2.49 -14.67
C GLU A 280 21.11 2.80 -15.53
N PRO A 281 21.30 3.37 -16.74
CA PRO A 281 20.20 3.56 -17.67
C PRO A 281 19.55 2.23 -18.03
N LEU A 282 18.26 2.25 -18.37
CA LEU A 282 17.55 1.08 -18.83
C LEU A 282 18.30 0.45 -20.00
N THR A 283 18.82 -0.74 -19.79
CA THR A 283 19.71 -1.43 -20.72
C THR A 283 19.23 -2.85 -21.00
N PHE A 284 19.26 -3.21 -22.27
CA PHE A 284 19.05 -4.55 -22.76
C PHE A 284 20.40 -5.07 -23.31
N GLU A 285 20.95 -6.14 -22.74
CA GLU A 285 22.23 -6.72 -23.17
C GLU A 285 21.97 -8.07 -23.87
N ALA A 286 22.27 -8.11 -25.16
CA ALA A 286 21.95 -9.24 -26.02
C ALA A 286 22.85 -10.47 -25.75
N LEU A 287 22.25 -11.64 -25.65
CA LEU A 287 22.94 -12.92 -25.42
C LEU A 287 23.16 -13.72 -26.72
N GLY A 288 22.78 -13.16 -27.87
CA GLY A 288 22.92 -13.77 -29.18
C GLY A 288 22.61 -12.77 -30.28
N ASN A 289 22.72 -13.22 -31.54
CA ASN A 289 22.37 -12.42 -32.71
C ASN A 289 20.88 -12.52 -32.99
N GLY A 290 20.20 -11.39 -33.19
CA GLY A 290 18.75 -11.38 -33.46
C GLY A 290 18.15 -9.99 -33.26
N ASN A 291 16.93 -9.94 -32.73
CA ASN A 291 16.22 -8.69 -32.51
C ASN A 291 15.59 -8.64 -31.10
N ILE A 292 15.62 -7.46 -30.47
CA ILE A 292 14.67 -7.05 -29.45
C ILE A 292 13.46 -6.48 -30.20
N LEU A 293 12.24 -6.86 -29.79
CA LEU A 293 11.01 -6.45 -30.47
C LEU A 293 10.21 -5.50 -29.59
N TRP A 294 9.80 -4.36 -30.14
CA TRP A 294 8.89 -3.42 -29.49
C TRP A 294 7.50 -3.57 -30.09
N LYS A 295 6.54 -4.05 -29.29
CA LYS A 295 5.21 -4.50 -29.72
C LYS A 295 4.09 -3.69 -29.12
N THR A 296 2.95 -3.67 -29.80
CA THR A 296 1.64 -3.27 -29.26
C THR A 296 0.59 -4.34 -29.55
N ASN A 297 -0.42 -4.46 -28.70
CA ASN A 297 -1.57 -5.34 -28.95
C ASN A 297 -2.60 -4.74 -29.92
N ASN A 298 -2.45 -3.47 -30.28
CA ASN A 298 -3.41 -2.76 -31.13
C ASN A 298 -2.68 -1.72 -32.00
N ALA A 299 -2.83 -1.82 -33.33
CA ALA A 299 -2.21 -0.90 -34.30
C ALA A 299 -2.64 0.57 -34.14
N ALA A 300 -3.79 0.83 -33.50
CA ALA A 300 -4.22 2.20 -33.15
C ALA A 300 -3.61 2.71 -31.83
N TRP A 301 -2.81 1.91 -31.12
CA TRP A 301 -2.14 2.25 -29.86
C TRP A 301 -0.62 2.11 -29.98
N GLU A 302 -0.04 2.88 -30.87
CA GLU A 302 1.40 2.88 -31.08
C GLU A 302 2.11 3.80 -30.08
N LYS A 303 3.29 3.38 -29.62
CA LYS A 303 4.17 4.16 -28.73
C LYS A 303 5.59 4.16 -29.27
N THR A 304 6.19 5.34 -29.34
CA THR A 304 7.56 5.50 -29.76
C THR A 304 8.49 5.51 -28.54
N ILE A 305 9.58 4.76 -28.65
CA ILE A 305 10.73 4.80 -27.76
C ILE A 305 11.98 5.12 -28.58
N GLU A 306 13.08 5.42 -27.93
CA GLU A 306 14.38 5.59 -28.57
C GLU A 306 15.36 4.57 -28.01
N TYR A 307 16.24 4.08 -28.87
CA TYR A 307 17.34 3.21 -28.47
C TYR A 307 18.69 3.72 -28.98
N SER A 308 19.75 3.38 -28.25
CA SER A 308 21.14 3.68 -28.61
C SER A 308 22.04 2.50 -28.24
N LYS A 309 23.08 2.22 -29.05
CA LYS A 309 24.13 1.25 -28.72
C LYS A 309 25.39 1.88 -28.13
N ASP A 310 25.54 3.20 -28.28
CA ASP A 310 26.71 3.95 -27.81
C ASP A 310 26.40 5.01 -26.73
N GLY A 311 25.10 5.15 -26.39
CA GLY A 311 24.60 6.14 -25.43
C GLY A 311 24.56 7.58 -25.96
N VAL A 312 25.00 7.83 -27.21
CA VAL A 312 25.11 9.15 -27.84
C VAL A 312 24.14 9.28 -29.01
N ASN A 313 24.15 8.32 -29.93
CA ASN A 313 23.32 8.32 -31.13
C ASN A 313 22.03 7.55 -30.88
N TRP A 314 20.88 8.21 -30.94
CA TRP A 314 19.58 7.66 -30.62
C TRP A 314 18.75 7.46 -31.88
N THR A 315 18.12 6.31 -31.98
CA THR A 315 17.23 5.93 -33.09
C THR A 315 15.82 5.71 -32.51
N SER A 316 14.84 6.38 -33.11
CA SER A 316 13.42 6.19 -32.73
C SER A 316 12.88 4.88 -33.30
N VAL A 317 12.06 4.17 -32.51
CA VAL A 317 11.33 2.98 -32.90
C VAL A 317 9.90 3.04 -32.37
N THR A 318 8.93 2.87 -33.27
CA THR A 318 7.49 2.86 -32.92
C THR A 318 6.98 1.44 -32.85
N SER A 319 6.21 1.10 -31.82
CA SER A 319 5.67 -0.23 -31.62
C SER A 319 4.73 -0.64 -32.77
N THR A 320 4.79 -1.91 -33.15
CA THR A 320 3.87 -2.52 -34.13
C THR A 320 3.27 -3.80 -33.57
N VAL A 321 2.19 -4.30 -34.15
CA VAL A 321 1.55 -5.55 -33.72
C VAL A 321 2.51 -6.74 -33.87
N ASP A 322 3.23 -6.80 -34.99
CA ASP A 322 4.21 -7.87 -35.27
C ASP A 322 5.51 -7.69 -34.49
N GLY A 323 5.80 -6.48 -34.04
CA GLY A 323 6.99 -6.09 -33.32
C GLY A 323 8.00 -5.33 -34.17
N ALA A 324 8.21 -4.06 -33.86
CA ALA A 324 9.28 -3.26 -34.47
C ALA A 324 10.64 -3.77 -33.97
N ALA A 325 11.53 -4.09 -34.91
CA ALA A 325 12.80 -4.76 -34.64
C ALA A 325 13.91 -3.78 -34.23
N ILE A 326 14.60 -4.07 -33.15
CA ILE A 326 15.89 -3.47 -32.75
C ILE A 326 16.95 -4.56 -32.97
N PRO A 327 17.74 -4.50 -34.05
CA PRO A 327 18.72 -5.53 -34.37
C PRO A 327 19.89 -5.52 -33.41
N VAL A 328 20.29 -6.71 -32.92
CA VAL A 328 21.39 -6.88 -31.97
C VAL A 328 22.31 -8.03 -32.33
N SER A 329 23.57 -7.89 -31.93
CA SER A 329 24.58 -8.95 -31.93
C SER A 329 24.93 -9.36 -30.51
N THR A 330 25.51 -10.53 -30.31
CA THR A 330 25.95 -11.01 -29.00
C THR A 330 26.83 -9.98 -28.29
N GLY A 331 26.46 -9.61 -27.05
CA GLY A 331 27.17 -8.64 -26.23
C GLY A 331 26.79 -7.17 -26.48
N ASP A 332 25.95 -6.88 -27.46
CA ASP A 332 25.45 -5.52 -27.67
C ASP A 332 24.67 -5.05 -26.43
N LYS A 333 24.97 -3.83 -25.98
CA LYS A 333 24.19 -3.11 -24.98
C LYS A 333 23.32 -2.09 -25.68
N VAL A 334 22.03 -2.24 -25.51
CA VAL A 334 21.03 -1.34 -26.08
C VAL A 334 20.43 -0.52 -24.94
N TYR A 335 20.76 0.76 -24.90
CA TYR A 335 20.15 1.72 -23.99
C TYR A 335 18.77 2.10 -24.53
N ILE A 336 17.76 2.13 -23.67
CA ILE A 336 16.39 2.45 -24.04
C ILE A 336 15.92 3.67 -23.24
N ARG A 337 15.24 4.59 -23.91
CA ARG A 337 14.53 5.70 -23.27
C ARG A 337 13.23 5.99 -24.00
N GLY A 338 12.35 6.72 -23.33
CA GLY A 338 11.07 7.15 -23.89
C GLY A 338 10.62 8.50 -23.33
N ASN A 339 9.49 8.97 -23.84
CA ASN A 339 8.87 10.23 -23.41
C ASN A 339 7.34 10.10 -23.41
N ASN A 340 6.82 8.96 -22.99
CA ASN A 340 5.38 8.73 -22.88
C ASN A 340 4.96 8.80 -21.41
N ALA A 341 3.72 9.24 -21.14
CA ALA A 341 3.16 9.20 -19.81
C ALA A 341 2.84 7.74 -19.38
N THR A 342 2.41 6.93 -20.34
CA THR A 342 1.99 5.54 -20.11
C THR A 342 2.21 4.68 -21.34
N TYR A 343 2.42 3.38 -21.15
CA TYR A 343 2.52 2.34 -22.18
C TYR A 343 1.32 1.40 -22.19
N GLY A 344 0.33 1.62 -21.32
CA GLY A 344 -0.90 0.86 -21.23
C GLY A 344 -2.14 1.72 -21.03
N SER A 345 -3.30 1.10 -21.20
CA SER A 345 -4.63 1.61 -20.91
C SER A 345 -5.52 0.48 -20.42
N SER A 346 -6.82 0.71 -20.24
CA SER A 346 -7.77 -0.35 -19.87
C SER A 346 -7.73 -1.54 -20.84
N SER A 347 -7.60 -1.30 -22.16
CA SER A 347 -7.67 -2.33 -23.21
C SER A 347 -6.39 -2.49 -24.02
N ASN A 348 -5.52 -1.49 -24.06
CA ASN A 348 -4.32 -1.51 -24.89
C ASN A 348 -3.06 -1.56 -24.06
N TYR A 349 -1.97 -2.08 -24.63
CA TYR A 349 -0.66 -2.10 -24.01
C TYR A 349 0.46 -2.24 -25.04
N CYS A 350 1.66 -1.82 -24.64
CA CYS A 350 2.90 -2.13 -25.32
C CYS A 350 3.71 -3.15 -24.51
N THR A 351 4.48 -3.99 -25.20
CA THR A 351 5.30 -5.03 -24.59
C THR A 351 6.61 -5.22 -25.33
N PHE A 352 7.67 -5.59 -24.59
CA PHE A 352 8.92 -6.05 -25.17
C PHE A 352 8.85 -7.55 -25.48
N GLY A 353 9.42 -7.94 -26.60
CA GLY A 353 9.62 -9.32 -27.00
C GLY A 353 11.01 -9.52 -27.57
N GLY A 354 11.24 -10.61 -28.30
CA GLY A 354 12.53 -10.85 -28.92
C GLY A 354 12.54 -12.05 -29.87
N THR A 355 13.67 -12.22 -30.55
CA THR A 355 14.05 -13.44 -31.27
C THR A 355 15.34 -14.03 -30.72
N VAL A 356 15.93 -13.41 -29.69
CA VAL A 356 17.15 -13.77 -29.00
C VAL A 356 17.02 -13.42 -27.51
N ASN A 357 17.66 -14.19 -26.64
CA ASN A 357 17.70 -13.90 -25.22
C ASN A 357 18.49 -12.63 -24.91
N TYR A 358 18.06 -11.90 -23.89
CA TYR A 358 18.74 -10.69 -23.43
C TYR A 358 18.57 -10.48 -21.92
N TYR A 359 19.56 -9.89 -21.29
CA TYR A 359 19.44 -9.34 -19.94
C TYR A 359 18.74 -7.99 -19.99
N VAL A 360 17.92 -7.70 -18.96
CA VAL A 360 17.36 -6.37 -18.72
C VAL A 360 17.79 -5.89 -17.35
N TYR A 361 18.28 -4.66 -17.27
CA TYR A 361 18.67 -3.99 -16.03
C TYR A 361 18.63 -2.47 -16.17
N GLY A 362 18.78 -1.77 -15.05
CA GLY A 362 18.76 -0.32 -15.01
C GLY A 362 17.39 0.26 -14.71
N ASN A 363 17.23 1.54 -14.93
CA ASN A 363 16.08 2.32 -14.49
C ASN A 363 14.89 2.24 -15.46
N MET A 364 13.82 1.56 -15.06
CA MET A 364 12.63 1.39 -15.89
C MET A 364 11.91 2.72 -16.21
N THR A 365 12.03 3.72 -15.32
CA THR A 365 11.39 5.03 -15.56
C THR A 365 12.07 5.87 -16.64
N ASP A 366 13.18 5.39 -17.24
CA ASP A 366 13.76 6.03 -18.41
C ASP A 366 12.84 5.97 -19.64
N LEU A 367 11.89 5.04 -19.64
CA LEU A 367 10.81 4.99 -20.63
C LEU A 367 9.82 6.15 -20.52
N LEU A 368 9.74 6.83 -19.37
CA LEU A 368 8.68 7.81 -19.07
C LEU A 368 9.12 9.24 -19.28
N ALA A 369 8.14 10.08 -19.63
CA ALA A 369 8.28 11.52 -19.59
C ALA A 369 8.62 11.99 -18.15
N PRO A 370 9.40 13.08 -17.98
CA PRO A 370 9.92 13.51 -16.68
C PRO A 370 8.86 13.62 -15.56
N GLY A 371 7.69 14.19 -15.86
CA GLY A 371 6.61 14.38 -14.87
C GLY A 371 5.89 13.09 -14.41
N HIS A 372 6.20 11.93 -15.01
CA HIS A 372 5.50 10.66 -14.78
C HIS A 372 6.37 9.59 -14.09
N LYS A 373 7.60 9.95 -13.67
CA LYS A 373 8.57 8.99 -13.12
C LYS A 373 8.34 8.68 -11.64
N TYR A 374 7.94 9.68 -10.87
CA TYR A 374 7.75 9.57 -9.42
C TYR A 374 6.40 8.90 -9.08
N ARG A 375 5.34 9.38 -9.71
CA ARG A 375 4.00 8.81 -9.67
C ARG A 375 3.69 8.23 -11.05
N LEU A 376 3.42 6.95 -11.10
CA LEU A 376 2.99 6.31 -12.34
C LEU A 376 1.54 6.65 -12.66
N ASP A 377 1.25 6.86 -13.93
CA ASP A 377 -0.13 6.95 -14.41
C ASP A 377 -0.81 5.59 -14.38
N ASP A 378 -2.14 5.59 -14.46
CA ASP A 378 -2.92 4.36 -14.54
C ASP A 378 -2.47 3.49 -15.73
N TYR A 379 -2.37 2.18 -15.52
CA TYR A 379 -1.94 1.19 -16.51
C TYR A 379 -0.51 1.39 -17.06
N CYS A 380 0.33 2.21 -16.45
CA CYS A 380 1.59 2.73 -17.01
C CYS A 380 2.46 1.65 -17.66
N PHE A 381 2.77 0.56 -16.97
CA PHE A 381 3.59 -0.56 -17.45
C PHE A 381 2.83 -1.89 -17.47
N LYS A 382 1.50 -1.82 -17.62
CA LYS A 382 0.66 -3.00 -17.77
C LYS A 382 1.16 -3.88 -18.90
N TYR A 383 1.43 -5.16 -18.64
CA TYR A 383 1.91 -6.17 -19.60
C TYR A 383 3.27 -5.88 -20.27
N LEU A 384 4.10 -4.99 -19.75
CA LEU A 384 5.32 -4.52 -20.44
C LEU A 384 6.30 -5.64 -20.84
N PHE A 385 6.37 -6.73 -20.07
CA PHE A 385 7.16 -7.94 -20.37
C PHE A 385 6.33 -9.22 -20.29
N ASN A 386 5.00 -9.13 -20.31
CA ASN A 386 4.14 -10.31 -20.17
C ASN A 386 4.46 -11.37 -21.22
N GLU A 387 4.56 -12.64 -20.79
CA GLU A 387 4.87 -13.81 -21.62
C GLU A 387 6.21 -13.71 -22.38
N ASN A 388 7.14 -12.91 -21.85
CA ASN A 388 8.42 -12.72 -22.50
C ASN A 388 9.42 -13.82 -22.08
N THR A 389 9.55 -14.82 -22.93
CA THR A 389 10.47 -15.97 -22.72
C THR A 389 11.93 -15.64 -23.02
N TYR A 390 12.24 -14.45 -23.56
CA TYR A 390 13.60 -13.99 -23.92
C TYR A 390 14.28 -13.20 -22.82
N VAL A 391 13.51 -12.57 -21.93
CA VAL A 391 14.08 -11.77 -20.83
C VAL A 391 14.78 -12.67 -19.79
N ARG A 392 15.94 -12.22 -19.32
CA ARG A 392 16.78 -12.90 -18.31
C ARG A 392 17.20 -11.90 -17.23
N SER A 393 17.33 -12.37 -16.00
CA SER A 393 18.00 -11.62 -14.94
C SER A 393 19.49 -11.54 -15.19
N HIS A 394 20.08 -10.34 -15.13
CA HIS A 394 21.54 -10.19 -15.19
C HIS A 394 22.16 -10.68 -13.88
N PRO A 395 23.32 -11.41 -13.88
CA PRO A 395 23.90 -12.01 -12.68
C PRO A 395 24.23 -11.00 -11.56
N SER A 396 24.67 -9.78 -11.90
CA SER A 396 25.14 -8.78 -10.93
C SER A 396 24.37 -7.45 -10.97
N LYS A 397 23.52 -7.21 -11.98
CA LYS A 397 22.77 -5.97 -12.15
C LYS A 397 21.29 -6.17 -11.92
N ARG A 398 20.57 -5.11 -11.62
CA ARG A 398 19.13 -5.15 -11.26
C ARG A 398 18.29 -4.26 -12.14
N ILE A 399 17.04 -4.66 -12.35
CA ILE A 399 15.98 -3.77 -12.80
C ILE A 399 15.57 -2.90 -11.61
N TYR A 400 15.41 -1.59 -11.82
CA TYR A 400 14.93 -0.66 -10.81
C TYR A 400 13.55 -0.12 -11.20
N LEU A 401 12.61 -0.18 -10.27
CA LEU A 401 11.27 0.40 -10.31
C LEU A 401 11.17 1.48 -9.23
N PRO A 402 11.78 2.64 -9.45
CA PRO A 402 12.01 3.63 -8.40
C PRO A 402 10.78 4.49 -8.06
N SER A 403 9.67 4.35 -8.82
CA SER A 403 8.46 5.13 -8.58
C SER A 403 7.89 4.90 -7.20
N LYS A 404 7.57 5.98 -6.49
CA LYS A 404 7.11 5.95 -5.09
C LYS A 404 5.59 5.78 -4.98
N ILE A 405 4.84 6.27 -5.97
CA ILE A 405 3.38 6.21 -6.00
C ILE A 405 2.93 5.39 -7.19
N LEU A 406 2.23 4.31 -6.90
CA LEU A 406 1.68 3.42 -7.90
C LEU A 406 0.18 3.71 -8.09
N SER A 407 -0.21 4.11 -9.30
CA SER A 407 -1.60 4.32 -9.68
C SER A 407 -2.29 3.01 -10.10
N LEU A 408 -3.56 3.10 -10.47
CA LEU A 408 -4.42 1.97 -10.82
C LEU A 408 -3.80 1.10 -11.92
N TRP A 409 -3.68 -0.24 -11.70
CA TRP A 409 -3.23 -1.22 -12.70
C TRP A 409 -1.82 -0.97 -13.29
N CYS A 410 -0.98 -0.10 -12.69
CA CYS A 410 0.24 0.39 -13.33
C CYS A 410 1.31 -0.69 -13.59
N TYR A 411 1.43 -1.71 -12.75
CA TYR A 411 2.31 -2.87 -12.93
C TYR A 411 1.53 -4.18 -13.13
N TYR A 412 0.24 -4.09 -13.53
CA TYR A 412 -0.57 -5.28 -13.75
C TYR A 412 0.10 -6.24 -14.74
N ASN A 413 0.35 -7.46 -14.25
CA ASN A 413 0.94 -8.55 -15.04
C ASN A 413 2.22 -8.16 -15.81
N MET A 414 3.00 -7.21 -15.24
CA MET A 414 4.15 -6.58 -15.95
C MET A 414 5.19 -7.60 -16.38
N PHE A 415 5.47 -8.60 -15.54
CA PHE A 415 6.40 -9.70 -15.80
C PHE A 415 5.71 -11.07 -15.83
N GLY A 416 4.39 -11.12 -15.98
CA GLY A 416 3.66 -12.39 -15.97
C GLY A 416 4.23 -13.39 -16.98
N SER A 417 4.42 -14.63 -16.54
CA SER A 417 4.99 -15.73 -17.34
C SER A 417 6.37 -15.43 -17.95
N CYS A 418 7.18 -14.62 -17.25
CA CYS A 418 8.61 -14.46 -17.56
C CYS A 418 9.40 -15.59 -16.92
N ASP A 419 9.35 -16.79 -17.51
CA ASP A 419 9.86 -18.04 -16.94
C ASP A 419 11.36 -18.04 -16.65
N ASN A 420 12.12 -17.12 -17.22
CA ASN A 420 13.57 -17.03 -17.06
C ASN A 420 14.02 -15.84 -16.18
N LEU A 421 13.08 -15.15 -15.57
CA LEU A 421 13.36 -14.11 -14.59
C LEU A 421 13.62 -14.79 -13.23
N THR A 422 14.88 -14.77 -12.78
CA THR A 422 15.32 -15.45 -11.53
C THR A 422 15.39 -14.50 -10.34
N ILE A 423 15.58 -13.21 -10.60
CA ILE A 423 15.79 -12.16 -9.59
C ILE A 423 14.77 -11.06 -9.82
N PRO A 424 14.01 -10.64 -8.78
CA PRO A 424 13.02 -9.58 -8.92
C PRO A 424 13.67 -8.20 -9.10
N PRO A 425 12.96 -7.22 -9.67
CA PRO A 425 13.38 -5.83 -9.65
C PRO A 425 13.43 -5.28 -8.22
N VAL A 426 14.21 -4.24 -8.01
CA VAL A 426 14.13 -3.39 -6.81
C VAL A 426 12.90 -2.51 -6.93
N MET A 427 12.04 -2.53 -5.93
CA MET A 427 10.79 -1.77 -5.87
C MET A 427 10.82 -0.79 -4.69
N ASP A 428 10.52 0.47 -4.96
CA ASP A 428 10.60 1.53 -3.94
C ASP A 428 9.24 2.17 -3.61
N ALA A 429 8.16 1.55 -4.06
CA ALA A 429 6.81 2.06 -3.86
C ALA A 429 6.41 2.10 -2.38
N ILE A 430 5.97 3.27 -1.93
CA ILE A 430 5.47 3.51 -0.56
C ILE A 430 3.96 3.80 -0.55
N VAL A 431 3.38 4.17 -1.70
CA VAL A 431 1.93 4.35 -1.88
C VAL A 431 1.47 3.43 -3.02
N VAL A 432 0.47 2.63 -2.73
CA VAL A 432 -0.10 1.66 -3.67
C VAL A 432 -1.59 1.94 -3.88
N SER A 433 -2.04 1.87 -5.14
CA SER A 433 -3.45 1.98 -5.50
C SER A 433 -4.05 0.61 -5.84
N GLN A 434 -5.35 0.60 -6.10
CA GLN A 434 -6.08 -0.62 -6.44
C GLN A 434 -5.45 -1.34 -7.65
N TYR A 435 -5.29 -2.67 -7.53
CA TYR A 435 -4.74 -3.54 -8.57
C TYR A 435 -3.35 -3.16 -9.09
N CYS A 436 -2.61 -2.26 -8.44
CA CYS A 436 -1.37 -1.70 -9.01
C CYS A 436 -0.32 -2.75 -9.37
N CYS A 437 -0.17 -3.81 -8.58
CA CYS A 437 0.77 -4.91 -8.79
C CYS A 437 0.06 -6.28 -8.89
N ASP A 438 -1.26 -6.27 -9.22
CA ASP A 438 -2.00 -7.53 -9.40
C ASP A 438 -1.31 -8.37 -10.49
N ARG A 439 -1.00 -9.64 -10.16
CA ARG A 439 -0.31 -10.62 -11.03
C ARG A 439 1.06 -10.19 -11.55
N MET A 440 1.74 -9.22 -10.93
CA MET A 440 2.98 -8.65 -11.48
C MET A 440 4.03 -9.71 -11.89
N PHE A 441 4.16 -10.81 -11.13
CA PHE A 441 5.05 -11.94 -11.38
C PHE A 441 4.28 -13.27 -11.51
N TYR A 442 3.04 -13.22 -11.98
CA TYR A 442 2.19 -14.40 -12.17
C TYR A 442 2.91 -15.45 -13.03
N ASN A 443 3.03 -16.69 -12.54
CA ASN A 443 3.72 -17.80 -13.21
C ASN A 443 5.19 -17.53 -13.61
N CYS A 444 5.93 -16.67 -12.91
CA CYS A 444 7.39 -16.58 -13.08
C CYS A 444 8.07 -17.78 -12.43
N THR A 445 8.09 -18.92 -13.12
CA THR A 445 8.46 -20.23 -12.54
C THR A 445 9.89 -20.33 -12.03
N SER A 446 10.82 -19.52 -12.55
CA SER A 446 12.22 -19.48 -12.11
C SER A 446 12.54 -18.41 -11.05
N LEU A 447 11.58 -17.58 -10.65
CA LEU A 447 11.79 -16.50 -9.68
C LEU A 447 12.14 -17.09 -8.30
N GLN A 448 13.28 -16.69 -7.70
CA GLN A 448 13.82 -17.30 -6.48
C GLN A 448 13.49 -16.52 -5.21
N SER A 449 13.27 -15.21 -5.30
CA SER A 449 12.97 -14.33 -4.17
C SER A 449 11.95 -13.26 -4.53
N THR A 450 11.31 -12.66 -3.51
CA THR A 450 10.46 -11.47 -3.70
C THR A 450 11.28 -10.19 -3.57
N PRO A 451 10.83 -9.05 -4.13
CA PRO A 451 11.32 -7.73 -3.72
C PRO A 451 10.86 -7.41 -2.28
N VAL A 452 11.47 -6.42 -1.65
CA VAL A 452 10.93 -5.80 -0.43
C VAL A 452 9.68 -5.00 -0.80
N LEU A 453 8.58 -5.14 -0.03
CA LEU A 453 7.33 -4.41 -0.21
C LEU A 453 7.22 -3.35 0.89
N GLU A 454 7.59 -2.11 0.56
CA GLU A 454 7.76 -1.01 1.51
C GLU A 454 6.45 -0.31 1.91
N ALA A 455 5.36 -0.47 1.14
CA ALA A 455 4.10 0.23 1.37
C ALA A 455 3.45 -0.19 2.71
N PRO A 456 3.15 0.75 3.63
CA PRO A 456 2.55 0.43 4.92
C PRO A 456 1.02 0.29 4.87
N VAL A 457 0.35 0.87 3.88
CA VAL A 457 -1.10 0.85 3.73
C VAL A 457 -1.45 0.21 2.40
N MET A 458 -2.24 -0.85 2.47
CA MET A 458 -2.67 -1.59 1.28
C MET A 458 -3.90 -0.96 0.65
N ALA A 459 -4.07 -1.19 -0.65
CA ALA A 459 -5.27 -0.87 -1.40
C ALA A 459 -5.96 -2.16 -1.87
N PHE A 460 -7.20 -2.04 -2.32
CA PHE A 460 -8.04 -3.13 -2.84
C PHE A 460 -7.30 -3.90 -3.95
N TYR A 461 -7.10 -5.22 -3.79
CA TYR A 461 -6.39 -6.12 -4.72
C TYR A 461 -4.96 -5.68 -5.11
N CYS A 462 -4.27 -4.81 -4.37
CA CYS A 462 -2.99 -4.22 -4.82
C CYS A 462 -1.89 -5.25 -5.10
N TYR A 463 -1.81 -6.34 -4.34
CA TYR A 463 -0.84 -7.43 -4.52
C TYR A 463 -1.51 -8.80 -4.74
N ASN A 464 -2.77 -8.80 -5.24
CA ASN A 464 -3.48 -10.04 -5.54
C ASN A 464 -2.70 -10.87 -6.56
N MET A 465 -2.55 -12.16 -6.31
CA MET A 465 -1.83 -13.12 -7.17
C MET A 465 -0.41 -12.70 -7.60
N MET A 466 0.24 -11.77 -6.86
CA MET A 466 1.50 -11.16 -7.31
C MET A 466 2.58 -12.20 -7.64
N PHE A 467 2.68 -13.28 -6.88
CA PHE A 467 3.64 -14.38 -7.07
C PHE A 467 2.94 -15.74 -7.29
N TYR A 468 1.71 -15.72 -7.76
CA TYR A 468 0.97 -16.96 -8.07
C TYR A 468 1.76 -17.85 -9.02
N GLY A 469 1.96 -19.12 -8.68
CA GLY A 469 2.64 -20.09 -9.54
C GLY A 469 4.15 -19.89 -9.70
N CYS A 470 4.79 -19.06 -8.86
CA CYS A 470 6.26 -18.92 -8.81
C CYS A 470 6.87 -20.16 -8.14
N THR A 471 6.96 -21.27 -8.87
CA THR A 471 7.29 -22.58 -8.29
C THR A 471 8.69 -22.66 -7.69
N SER A 472 9.68 -21.90 -8.18
CA SER A 472 11.05 -21.85 -7.63
C SER A 472 11.22 -20.84 -6.48
N LEU A 473 10.17 -20.12 -6.10
CA LEU A 473 10.25 -19.10 -5.05
C LEU A 473 10.54 -19.76 -3.70
N SER A 474 11.69 -19.46 -3.11
CA SER A 474 12.16 -20.05 -1.84
C SER A 474 12.35 -19.01 -0.73
N THR A 475 12.57 -17.74 -1.10
CA THR A 475 12.86 -16.66 -0.15
C THR A 475 11.84 -15.52 -0.30
N VAL A 476 11.20 -15.14 0.80
CA VAL A 476 10.29 -13.99 0.86
C VAL A 476 10.92 -12.90 1.71
N GLN A 477 11.03 -11.69 1.12
CA GLN A 477 11.48 -10.50 1.84
C GLN A 477 10.37 -9.96 2.75
N PRO A 478 10.69 -9.17 3.78
CA PRO A 478 9.69 -8.61 4.69
C PRO A 478 8.59 -7.82 3.98
N ILE A 479 7.34 -8.03 4.42
CA ILE A 479 6.16 -7.26 4.00
C ILE A 479 5.88 -6.23 5.08
N LYS A 480 5.96 -4.93 4.74
CA LYS A 480 5.84 -3.84 5.72
C LYS A 480 4.41 -3.32 5.92
N ALA A 481 3.42 -4.03 5.40
CA ALA A 481 2.01 -3.67 5.54
C ALA A 481 1.58 -3.62 7.01
N LYS A 482 0.89 -2.53 7.37
CA LYS A 482 0.30 -2.29 8.71
C LYS A 482 -1.21 -2.17 8.66
N VAL A 483 -1.76 -1.75 7.51
CA VAL A 483 -3.20 -1.60 7.28
C VAL A 483 -3.55 -2.39 6.03
N LEU A 484 -4.55 -3.26 6.14
CA LEU A 484 -4.99 -4.12 5.05
C LEU A 484 -6.32 -3.64 4.49
N GLU A 485 -6.47 -3.79 3.17
CA GLU A 485 -7.72 -3.62 2.45
C GLU A 485 -8.19 -4.96 1.87
N GLN A 486 -9.45 -4.98 1.41
CA GLN A 486 -10.07 -6.20 0.90
C GLN A 486 -9.23 -6.81 -0.22
N SER A 487 -8.97 -8.12 -0.12
CA SER A 487 -8.26 -8.96 -1.09
C SER A 487 -6.83 -8.50 -1.43
N CYS A 488 -6.20 -7.65 -0.61
CA CYS A 488 -4.90 -7.06 -0.93
C CYS A 488 -3.77 -8.08 -1.14
N PHE A 489 -3.79 -9.22 -0.43
CA PHE A 489 -2.84 -10.32 -0.57
C PHE A 489 -3.50 -11.65 -0.99
N SER A 490 -4.70 -11.57 -1.58
CA SER A 490 -5.41 -12.75 -2.05
C SER A 490 -4.55 -13.55 -3.04
N GLN A 491 -4.38 -14.85 -2.79
CA GLN A 491 -3.64 -15.81 -3.63
C GLN A 491 -2.17 -15.43 -3.92
N MET A 492 -1.57 -14.55 -3.08
CA MET A 492 -0.27 -13.93 -3.37
C MET A 492 0.83 -14.97 -3.63
N PHE A 493 0.89 -16.05 -2.87
CA PHE A 493 1.90 -17.13 -2.99
C PHE A 493 1.27 -18.48 -3.37
N GLN A 494 0.06 -18.48 -3.92
CA GLN A 494 -0.58 -19.74 -4.33
C GLN A 494 0.29 -20.51 -5.31
N GLY A 495 0.56 -21.80 -5.02
CA GLY A 495 1.35 -22.68 -5.88
C GLY A 495 2.87 -22.46 -5.82
N CYS A 496 3.38 -21.66 -4.88
CA CYS A 496 4.83 -21.53 -4.64
C CYS A 496 5.38 -22.80 -3.95
N SER A 497 5.56 -23.86 -4.73
CA SER A 497 5.83 -25.21 -4.20
C SER A 497 7.17 -25.37 -3.49
N HIS A 498 8.18 -24.53 -3.75
CA HIS A 498 9.48 -24.53 -3.08
C HIS A 498 9.56 -23.57 -1.88
N LEU A 499 8.48 -22.86 -1.55
CA LEU A 499 8.47 -21.96 -0.40
C LEU A 499 8.48 -22.76 0.91
N THR A 500 9.56 -22.62 1.69
CA THR A 500 9.74 -23.36 2.97
C THR A 500 9.34 -22.54 4.18
N THR A 501 9.39 -21.19 4.09
CA THR A 501 9.14 -20.26 5.19
C THR A 501 8.21 -19.13 4.74
N ALA A 502 7.14 -18.89 5.48
CA ALA A 502 6.23 -17.78 5.22
C ALA A 502 6.78 -16.46 5.79
N PRO A 503 6.43 -15.29 5.21
CA PRO A 503 6.75 -14.00 5.80
C PRO A 503 5.93 -13.75 7.07
N GLU A 504 6.40 -12.84 7.93
CA GLU A 504 5.63 -12.36 9.08
C GLU A 504 4.36 -11.62 8.64
N LEU A 505 3.26 -11.85 9.35
CA LEU A 505 1.94 -11.23 9.13
C LEU A 505 1.43 -10.57 10.42
N PRO A 506 2.01 -9.45 10.86
CA PRO A 506 1.80 -8.89 12.20
C PRO A 506 0.47 -8.14 12.38
N VAL A 507 -0.37 -8.02 11.36
CA VAL A 507 -1.59 -7.21 11.40
C VAL A 507 -2.67 -7.88 12.23
N THR A 508 -3.30 -7.11 13.14
CA THR A 508 -4.30 -7.60 14.11
C THR A 508 -5.75 -7.34 13.70
N LEU A 509 -5.97 -6.42 12.75
CA LEU A 509 -7.28 -6.09 12.18
C LEU A 509 -7.31 -6.47 10.69
N LEU A 510 -8.13 -7.45 10.32
CA LEU A 510 -8.17 -7.97 8.96
C LEU A 510 -9.36 -7.43 8.16
N ALA A 511 -9.11 -7.23 6.87
CA ALA A 511 -10.14 -6.93 5.87
C ALA A 511 -10.66 -8.21 5.20
N GLY A 512 -11.82 -8.14 4.52
CA GLY A 512 -12.41 -9.27 3.82
C GLY A 512 -11.48 -9.86 2.76
N ASN A 513 -11.35 -11.19 2.70
CA ASN A 513 -10.50 -11.91 1.74
C ASN A 513 -9.02 -11.48 1.72
N CYS A 514 -8.50 -10.72 2.70
CA CYS A 514 -7.15 -10.15 2.62
C CYS A 514 -6.04 -11.20 2.47
N TYR A 515 -6.18 -12.38 3.10
CA TYR A 515 -5.27 -13.52 2.98
C TYR A 515 -5.94 -14.75 2.34
N TYR A 516 -7.00 -14.54 1.53
CA TYR A 516 -7.70 -15.61 0.82
C TYR A 516 -6.73 -16.44 -0.02
N GLN A 517 -6.62 -17.75 0.25
CA GLN A 517 -5.74 -18.70 -0.46
C GLN A 517 -4.25 -18.29 -0.55
N MET A 518 -3.76 -17.46 0.39
CA MET A 518 -2.42 -16.84 0.26
C MET A 518 -1.30 -17.85 0.06
N PHE A 519 -1.31 -18.99 0.76
CA PHE A 519 -0.31 -20.08 0.66
C PHE A 519 -0.93 -21.39 0.15
N TYR A 520 -2.01 -21.32 -0.61
CA TYR A 520 -2.66 -22.52 -1.19
C TYR A 520 -1.66 -23.33 -2.03
N GLY A 521 -1.45 -24.60 -1.69
CA GLY A 521 -0.55 -25.50 -2.43
C GLY A 521 0.96 -25.20 -2.27
N CYS A 522 1.36 -24.44 -1.24
CA CYS A 522 2.77 -24.29 -0.87
C CYS A 522 3.27 -25.58 -0.21
N SER A 523 3.54 -26.59 -1.04
CA SER A 523 3.77 -27.97 -0.57
C SER A 523 5.04 -28.16 0.27
N SER A 524 6.03 -27.27 0.16
CA SER A 524 7.27 -27.31 0.96
C SER A 524 7.20 -26.52 2.26
N LEU A 525 6.11 -25.80 2.52
CA LEU A 525 5.97 -25.00 3.74
C LEU A 525 5.88 -25.91 4.98
N THR A 526 6.73 -25.67 5.98
CA THR A 526 6.84 -26.52 7.18
C THR A 526 6.19 -25.91 8.42
N ALA A 527 6.13 -24.59 8.51
CA ALA A 527 5.54 -23.86 9.61
C ALA A 527 4.71 -22.65 9.10
N THR A 528 3.66 -22.30 9.82
CA THR A 528 2.92 -21.07 9.57
C THR A 528 3.63 -19.88 10.21
N PRO A 529 3.38 -18.64 9.74
CA PRO A 529 3.70 -17.45 10.54
C PRO A 529 2.74 -17.35 11.74
N ALA A 530 3.08 -16.53 12.74
CA ALA A 530 2.13 -16.11 13.74
C ALA A 530 0.95 -15.36 13.08
N LEU A 531 -0.27 -15.62 13.56
CA LEU A 531 -1.50 -14.99 13.06
C LEU A 531 -2.20 -14.25 14.22
N PRO A 532 -1.72 -13.06 14.60
CA PRO A 532 -2.12 -12.37 15.82
C PRO A 532 -3.48 -11.67 15.72
N ALA A 533 -4.22 -11.83 14.62
CA ALA A 533 -5.45 -11.10 14.38
C ALA A 533 -6.54 -11.43 15.41
N THR A 534 -6.94 -10.42 16.19
CA THR A 534 -8.06 -10.48 17.14
C THR A 534 -9.39 -10.10 16.51
N THR A 535 -9.34 -9.39 15.36
CA THR A 535 -10.52 -9.04 14.56
C THR A 535 -10.37 -9.63 13.16
N VAL A 536 -11.28 -10.53 12.83
CA VAL A 536 -11.33 -11.25 11.55
C VAL A 536 -12.53 -10.77 10.73
N ALA A 537 -12.38 -10.80 9.40
CA ALA A 537 -13.41 -10.44 8.44
C ALA A 537 -13.84 -11.65 7.59
N ASN A 538 -14.89 -11.49 6.78
CA ASN A 538 -15.40 -12.57 5.93
C ASN A 538 -14.31 -13.14 5.03
N SER A 539 -14.15 -14.48 5.07
CA SER A 539 -13.21 -15.26 4.25
C SER A 539 -11.74 -14.78 4.32
N CYS A 540 -11.33 -14.06 5.37
CA CYS A 540 -9.98 -13.49 5.45
C CYS A 540 -8.86 -14.54 5.42
N TYR A 541 -9.08 -15.72 5.99
CA TYR A 541 -8.14 -16.86 5.98
C TYR A 541 -8.69 -18.07 5.20
N TYR A 542 -9.67 -17.87 4.32
CA TYR A 542 -10.27 -18.93 3.52
C TYR A 542 -9.19 -19.67 2.72
N ARG A 543 -9.04 -21.01 2.95
CA ARG A 543 -8.05 -21.89 2.29
C ARG A 543 -6.60 -21.42 2.39
N MET A 544 -6.23 -20.65 3.40
CA MET A 544 -4.91 -20.00 3.47
C MET A 544 -3.75 -20.99 3.32
N PHE A 545 -3.81 -22.17 3.97
CA PHE A 545 -2.80 -23.23 3.92
C PHE A 545 -3.33 -24.53 3.28
N TYR A 546 -4.34 -24.42 2.44
CA TYR A 546 -4.91 -25.59 1.75
C TYR A 546 -3.85 -26.36 0.98
N GLY A 547 -3.67 -27.66 1.25
CA GLY A 547 -2.72 -28.51 0.54
C GLY A 547 -1.25 -28.26 0.87
N CYS A 548 -0.93 -27.59 1.98
CA CYS A 548 0.44 -27.49 2.51
C CYS A 548 0.81 -28.83 3.18
N ILE A 549 1.08 -29.84 2.37
CA ILE A 549 1.22 -31.24 2.82
C ILE A 549 2.41 -31.50 3.76
N ASN A 550 3.41 -30.62 3.77
CA ASN A 550 4.58 -30.72 4.66
C ASN A 550 4.46 -29.82 5.92
N LEU A 551 3.33 -29.14 6.10
CA LEU A 551 3.11 -28.27 7.25
C LEU A 551 3.00 -29.12 8.54
N VAL A 552 3.94 -28.92 9.48
CA VAL A 552 3.97 -29.61 10.78
C VAL A 552 3.57 -28.70 11.93
N GLU A 553 3.79 -27.39 11.81
CA GLU A 553 3.53 -26.40 12.86
C GLU A 553 2.45 -25.40 12.43
N ALA A 554 1.35 -25.36 13.17
CA ALA A 554 0.34 -24.30 13.12
C ALA A 554 0.67 -23.19 14.14
N PRO A 555 0.02 -21.99 14.08
CA PRO A 555 0.11 -21.03 15.18
C PRO A 555 -0.40 -21.68 16.48
N SER A 556 0.14 -21.30 17.64
CA SER A 556 -0.33 -21.85 18.91
C SER A 556 -1.81 -21.54 19.16
N ILE A 557 -2.29 -20.39 18.69
CA ILE A 557 -3.67 -19.91 18.87
C ILE A 557 -4.12 -19.08 17.66
N LEU A 558 -5.41 -19.13 17.33
CA LEU A 558 -6.11 -18.15 16.48
C LEU A 558 -6.94 -17.24 17.40
N PRO A 559 -6.44 -16.06 17.79
CA PRO A 559 -6.90 -15.34 18.97
C PRO A 559 -8.24 -14.62 18.84
N ALA A 560 -8.88 -14.63 17.65
CA ALA A 560 -10.16 -13.96 17.43
C ALA A 560 -11.28 -14.60 18.26
N LEU A 561 -11.91 -13.83 19.13
CA LEU A 561 -13.06 -14.24 19.94
C LEU A 561 -14.38 -14.08 19.19
N LYS A 562 -14.46 -13.14 18.26
CA LYS A 562 -15.61 -12.90 17.37
C LYS A 562 -15.25 -13.34 15.96
N LEU A 563 -15.95 -14.34 15.46
CA LEU A 563 -15.72 -14.89 14.12
C LEU A 563 -16.54 -14.14 13.07
N ALA A 564 -16.08 -14.23 11.82
CA ALA A 564 -16.79 -13.77 10.63
C ALA A 564 -17.14 -14.96 9.72
N ASN A 565 -18.07 -14.75 8.77
CA ASN A 565 -18.51 -15.83 7.88
C ASN A 565 -17.33 -16.38 7.06
N SER A 566 -17.20 -17.70 7.05
CA SER A 566 -16.17 -18.45 6.31
C SER A 566 -14.73 -18.05 6.62
N CYS A 567 -14.47 -17.38 7.76
CA CYS A 567 -13.15 -16.80 8.07
C CYS A 567 -12.01 -17.84 8.07
N TYR A 568 -12.26 -19.08 8.52
CA TYR A 568 -11.28 -20.18 8.56
C TYR A 568 -11.72 -21.40 7.71
N THR A 569 -12.68 -21.23 6.78
CA THR A 569 -13.11 -22.34 5.90
C THR A 569 -11.92 -22.94 5.17
N GLN A 570 -11.72 -24.26 5.30
CA GLN A 570 -10.67 -25.06 4.65
C GLN A 570 -9.24 -24.56 4.90
N MET A 571 -9.00 -23.83 6.01
CA MET A 571 -7.72 -23.16 6.26
C MET A 571 -6.53 -24.13 6.23
N PHE A 572 -6.67 -25.34 6.80
CA PHE A 572 -5.64 -26.38 6.86
C PHE A 572 -6.06 -27.66 6.11
N TYR A 573 -6.96 -27.55 5.15
CA TYR A 573 -7.43 -28.71 4.37
C TYR A 573 -6.26 -29.46 3.73
N ASN A 574 -6.18 -30.80 3.93
CA ASN A 574 -5.10 -31.66 3.43
C ASN A 574 -3.66 -31.29 3.92
N CYS A 575 -3.52 -30.64 5.07
CA CYS A 575 -2.22 -30.52 5.74
C CYS A 575 -1.89 -31.84 6.46
N SER A 576 -1.48 -32.85 5.69
CA SER A 576 -1.40 -34.25 6.16
C SER A 576 -0.39 -34.51 7.28
N LYS A 577 0.63 -33.65 7.46
CA LYS A 577 1.63 -33.75 8.54
C LYS A 577 1.31 -32.91 9.78
N LEU A 578 0.26 -32.11 9.76
CA LEU A 578 -0.13 -31.28 10.90
C LEU A 578 -0.62 -32.16 12.05
N ALA A 579 0.09 -32.17 13.19
CA ALA A 579 -0.22 -33.04 14.32
C ALA A 579 -1.13 -32.39 15.38
N ALA A 580 -1.05 -31.06 15.54
CA ALA A 580 -1.84 -30.29 16.51
C ALA A 580 -2.53 -29.10 15.83
N ALA A 581 -3.80 -28.88 16.16
CA ALA A 581 -4.53 -27.69 15.76
C ALA A 581 -4.12 -26.48 16.61
N PRO A 582 -4.22 -25.23 16.08
CA PRO A 582 -4.17 -24.04 16.92
C PRO A 582 -5.34 -24.06 17.93
N GLU A 583 -5.18 -23.42 19.07
CA GLU A 583 -6.29 -23.17 19.99
C GLU A 583 -7.35 -22.28 19.31
N LEU A 584 -8.63 -22.65 19.46
CA LEU A 584 -9.79 -21.96 18.91
C LEU A 584 -10.64 -21.39 20.05
N PRO A 585 -10.37 -20.17 20.55
CA PRO A 585 -10.97 -19.63 21.77
C PRO A 585 -12.40 -19.08 21.59
N ALA A 586 -12.84 -18.86 20.35
CA ALA A 586 -14.15 -18.28 20.06
C ALA A 586 -15.29 -19.15 20.60
N LYS A 587 -16.19 -18.56 21.40
CA LYS A 587 -17.34 -19.28 22.01
C LYS A 587 -18.51 -19.43 21.04
N ILE A 588 -18.71 -18.50 20.12
CA ILE A 588 -19.87 -18.44 19.21
C ILE A 588 -19.43 -18.76 17.78
N LEU A 589 -20.10 -19.74 17.17
CA LEU A 589 -19.89 -20.12 15.79
C LEU A 589 -20.78 -19.30 14.84
N VAL A 590 -20.25 -18.96 13.66
CA VAL A 590 -20.97 -18.28 12.58
C VAL A 590 -20.88 -19.10 11.29
N THR A 591 -21.67 -18.71 10.28
CA THR A 591 -21.80 -19.47 9.02
C THR A 591 -20.44 -19.80 8.39
N GLY A 592 -20.17 -21.08 8.20
CA GLY A 592 -18.99 -21.60 7.52
C GLY A 592 -17.67 -21.39 8.25
N CYS A 593 -17.64 -20.83 9.47
CA CYS A 593 -16.40 -20.39 10.11
C CYS A 593 -15.30 -21.46 10.15
N TYR A 594 -15.66 -22.73 10.38
CA TYR A 594 -14.72 -23.86 10.45
C TYR A 594 -15.01 -24.96 9.41
N ASN A 595 -15.84 -24.70 8.38
CA ASN A 595 -16.16 -25.72 7.38
C ASN A 595 -14.87 -26.32 6.78
N GLN A 596 -14.74 -27.64 6.86
CA GLN A 596 -13.63 -28.45 6.32
C GLN A 596 -12.23 -27.97 6.77
N MET A 597 -12.13 -27.27 7.93
CA MET A 597 -10.90 -26.59 8.36
C MET A 597 -9.71 -27.54 8.45
N PHE A 598 -9.88 -28.74 9.00
CA PHE A 598 -8.85 -29.76 9.18
C PHE A 598 -9.13 -31.04 8.38
N GLN A 599 -10.05 -30.99 7.41
CA GLN A 599 -10.33 -32.18 6.59
C GLN A 599 -9.06 -32.67 5.88
N GLY A 600 -8.74 -33.97 6.06
CA GLY A 600 -7.57 -34.61 5.46
C GLY A 600 -6.25 -34.33 6.19
N CYS A 601 -6.27 -33.75 7.38
CA CYS A 601 -5.11 -33.64 8.28
C CYS A 601 -4.86 -34.99 8.98
N SER A 602 -4.34 -35.99 8.27
CA SER A 602 -4.29 -37.38 8.73
C SER A 602 -3.40 -37.62 9.96
N ALA A 603 -2.44 -36.73 10.24
CA ALA A 603 -1.61 -36.77 11.45
C ALA A 603 -2.24 -36.03 12.65
N LEU A 604 -3.32 -35.27 12.45
CA LEU A 604 -3.89 -34.42 13.48
C LEU A 604 -4.52 -35.27 14.60
N ASN A 605 -3.99 -35.16 15.81
CA ASN A 605 -4.41 -35.94 16.99
C ASN A 605 -4.67 -35.09 18.24
N TYR A 606 -4.60 -33.74 18.12
CA TYR A 606 -4.93 -32.80 19.20
C TYR A 606 -5.70 -31.59 18.68
N ILE A 607 -6.85 -31.30 19.30
CA ILE A 607 -7.66 -30.10 19.05
C ILE A 607 -8.16 -29.53 20.38
N LYS A 608 -7.89 -28.23 20.62
CA LYS A 608 -8.53 -27.43 21.68
C LYS A 608 -9.47 -26.41 21.05
N ALA A 609 -10.80 -26.62 21.21
CA ALA A 609 -11.82 -25.77 20.59
C ALA A 609 -12.90 -25.42 21.61
N LEU A 610 -12.96 -24.14 21.99
CA LEU A 610 -13.69 -23.65 23.16
C LEU A 610 -15.10 -23.12 22.86
N PHE A 611 -15.65 -23.42 21.68
CA PHE A 611 -17.01 -22.97 21.34
C PHE A 611 -18.10 -23.69 22.16
N THR A 612 -19.08 -22.90 22.58
CA THR A 612 -20.29 -23.39 23.29
C THR A 612 -21.47 -23.60 22.35
N THR A 613 -21.45 -22.97 21.17
CA THR A 613 -22.40 -23.21 20.09
C THR A 613 -22.34 -24.67 19.64
N LYS A 614 -23.49 -25.35 19.54
CA LYS A 614 -23.56 -26.73 19.04
C LYS A 614 -23.06 -26.80 17.58
N PRO A 615 -21.99 -27.56 17.29
CA PRO A 615 -21.49 -27.69 15.94
C PRO A 615 -22.47 -28.42 15.02
N ASN A 616 -22.57 -28.01 13.77
CA ASN A 616 -23.42 -28.60 12.74
C ASN A 616 -22.86 -28.33 11.35
N THR A 617 -23.55 -28.73 10.30
CA THR A 617 -23.15 -28.56 8.90
C THR A 617 -23.10 -27.11 8.45
N ASN A 618 -23.75 -26.18 9.15
CA ASN A 618 -23.68 -24.75 8.81
C ASN A 618 -22.37 -24.11 9.28
N TYR A 619 -21.76 -24.59 10.36
CA TYR A 619 -20.59 -24.00 11.00
C TYR A 619 -19.31 -24.81 10.79
N CYS A 620 -19.42 -26.16 10.86
CA CYS A 620 -18.32 -27.11 10.95
C CYS A 620 -18.52 -28.29 9.98
N LEU A 621 -19.03 -28.04 8.75
CA LEU A 621 -19.22 -29.10 7.75
C LEU A 621 -17.89 -29.86 7.53
N SER A 622 -17.89 -31.17 7.85
CA SER A 622 -16.74 -32.09 7.65
C SER A 622 -15.39 -31.54 8.18
N TRP A 623 -15.41 -30.69 9.23
CA TRP A 623 -14.24 -29.93 9.67
C TRP A 623 -13.08 -30.79 10.18
N VAL A 624 -13.37 -32.00 10.66
CA VAL A 624 -12.39 -33.00 11.16
C VAL A 624 -12.51 -34.35 10.41
N SER A 625 -12.98 -34.32 9.17
CA SER A 625 -13.05 -35.52 8.35
C SER A 625 -11.65 -35.99 7.95
N ASN A 626 -11.37 -37.31 8.09
CA ASN A 626 -10.08 -37.92 7.76
C ASN A 626 -8.89 -37.36 8.58
N VAL A 627 -9.07 -37.01 9.84
CA VAL A 627 -8.01 -36.79 10.83
C VAL A 627 -7.55 -38.13 11.43
N ALA A 628 -6.56 -38.14 12.33
CA ALA A 628 -6.09 -39.35 12.99
C ALA A 628 -7.23 -40.12 13.67
N SER A 629 -7.19 -41.47 13.67
CA SER A 629 -8.23 -42.33 14.22
C SER A 629 -8.35 -42.26 15.75
N SER A 630 -7.33 -41.74 16.44
CA SER A 630 -7.31 -41.50 17.89
C SER A 630 -6.62 -40.19 18.19
N GLY A 631 -6.99 -39.52 19.26
CA GLY A 631 -6.45 -38.24 19.69
C GLY A 631 -7.15 -37.65 20.88
N THR A 632 -6.87 -36.41 21.20
CA THR A 632 -7.43 -35.64 22.30
C THR A 632 -8.22 -34.43 21.79
N PHE A 633 -9.44 -34.28 22.31
CA PHE A 633 -10.27 -33.11 22.07
C PHE A 633 -10.55 -32.39 23.38
N VAL A 634 -10.16 -31.11 23.47
CA VAL A 634 -10.44 -30.26 24.64
C VAL A 634 -11.56 -29.28 24.28
N LYS A 635 -12.66 -29.31 25.01
CA LYS A 635 -13.79 -28.37 24.83
C LYS A 635 -13.94 -27.45 26.05
N ALA A 636 -14.68 -26.36 25.90
CA ALA A 636 -14.98 -25.46 27.01
C ALA A 636 -15.76 -26.18 28.13
N ASP A 637 -15.54 -25.77 29.38
CA ASP A 637 -16.25 -26.32 30.54
C ASP A 637 -17.77 -26.12 30.45
N ASP A 638 -18.19 -25.00 29.89
CA ASP A 638 -19.60 -24.62 29.70
C ASP A 638 -20.22 -25.14 28.39
N ALA A 639 -19.48 -25.94 27.61
CA ALA A 639 -20.01 -26.54 26.38
C ALA A 639 -20.92 -27.76 26.68
N THR A 640 -22.22 -27.58 26.50
CA THR A 640 -23.24 -28.62 26.77
C THR A 640 -23.48 -29.59 25.60
N TRP A 641 -22.92 -29.30 24.42
CA TRP A 641 -23.11 -30.13 23.22
C TRP A 641 -22.29 -31.43 23.29
N ASN A 642 -22.87 -32.50 22.70
CA ASN A 642 -22.20 -33.78 22.53
C ASN A 642 -22.44 -34.28 21.09
N VAL A 643 -21.64 -33.73 20.15
CA VAL A 643 -21.70 -34.08 18.73
C VAL A 643 -20.41 -34.80 18.38
N SER A 644 -20.50 -36.04 17.92
CA SER A 644 -19.36 -36.82 17.43
C SER A 644 -19.38 -36.98 15.91
N GLY A 645 -18.26 -37.39 15.34
CA GLY A 645 -18.05 -37.57 13.88
C GLY A 645 -17.57 -36.30 13.19
N ASN A 646 -17.67 -36.29 11.88
CA ASN A 646 -16.99 -35.29 11.00
C ASN A 646 -17.35 -33.82 11.27
N ASN A 647 -18.50 -33.54 11.86
CA ASN A 647 -18.99 -32.20 12.14
C ASN A 647 -18.87 -31.81 13.63
N GLY A 648 -18.32 -32.68 14.48
CA GLY A 648 -18.14 -32.48 15.91
C GLY A 648 -16.77 -32.94 16.40
N VAL A 649 -16.76 -33.79 17.46
CA VAL A 649 -15.53 -34.46 17.92
C VAL A 649 -15.20 -35.62 16.98
N PRO A 650 -13.96 -35.83 16.55
CA PRO A 650 -13.62 -37.01 15.74
C PRO A 650 -13.96 -38.31 16.48
N SER A 651 -14.50 -39.31 15.75
CA SER A 651 -14.82 -40.60 16.33
C SER A 651 -13.57 -41.28 16.89
N GLY A 652 -13.65 -41.84 18.10
CA GLY A 652 -12.55 -42.53 18.77
C GLY A 652 -11.57 -41.63 19.54
N TRP A 653 -11.83 -40.33 19.59
CA TRP A 653 -11.00 -39.39 20.36
C TRP A 653 -11.44 -39.28 21.81
N THR A 654 -10.47 -39.10 22.72
CA THR A 654 -10.75 -38.82 24.15
C THR A 654 -11.12 -37.34 24.29
N VAL A 655 -12.22 -37.09 25.03
CA VAL A 655 -12.73 -35.72 25.26
C VAL A 655 -12.44 -35.29 26.68
N TYR A 656 -11.91 -34.11 26.83
CA TYR A 656 -11.73 -33.40 28.11
C TYR A 656 -12.44 -32.05 28.05
N THR A 657 -12.82 -31.55 29.22
CA THR A 657 -13.14 -30.13 29.35
C THR A 657 -11.86 -29.35 29.69
N GLU A 658 -11.89 -28.02 29.54
CA GLU A 658 -10.71 -27.17 29.78
C GLU A 658 -10.14 -27.34 31.20
N SER A 659 -11.01 -27.43 32.21
CA SER A 659 -10.60 -27.66 33.61
C SER A 659 -10.09 -29.09 33.90
N GLN A 660 -10.42 -30.08 33.07
CA GLN A 660 -9.95 -31.47 33.17
C GLN A 660 -8.62 -31.73 32.44
N TRP A 661 -8.24 -30.83 31.53
CA TRP A 661 -7.01 -30.95 30.75
C TRP A 661 -5.82 -30.43 31.58
N PRO A 662 -4.72 -31.21 31.74
CA PRO A 662 -3.59 -30.86 32.61
C PRO A 662 -2.77 -29.64 32.14
#